data_1a8c10bb0e4b94bfa438bf91763699c0
#
_entry.id   1a8c10bb0e4b94bfa438bf91763699c0
#
_cell.length_a   1.000
_cell.length_b   1.000
_cell.length_c   1.000
_cell.angle_alpha   90.00
_cell.angle_beta   90.00
_cell.angle_gamma   90.00
#
_symmetry.space_group_name_H-M   'P 1'
#
loop_
_entity.id
_entity.type
_entity.pdbx_description
1 polymer ?
#
loop_
_entity_poly.entity_id
_entity_poly.type
_entity_poly.pdbx_seq_one_letter_code
_entity_poly.pdbx_strand_id
1 'polypeptide(L)'
;MTRIVRRLRAVAALPLLVGACSASAVFADETATTTTTASTADDVAPSTLERDVHLFVIQKDGSVEEHDDSTLRANTTSGVDDIAQRYVWFNKDIEHVELLKAETIDRDGVAHPVGSEAIRDVQEPRSAGAPTFQDGVLRTVIFPGVEPGARVHLVFRKTRTKPLQAGTFAYLVEPTHGPVELQQLIFDLPDDVPLYADARGYIALPPVTENGRTRYTFEYRHGAYAPIEAGAVGYATWGDRLMVSTVPDFATFATQYRTAAADPTANDPAVVSLAQSLTTGFTDPADKARVLYDWMRFNIRYVALFLGETAAVPHKVVDILRNRYGDCKDHVALYGALLAAVGITSEAVLLNLGPYYTLPAVPGYGASAINHAIVWIPELQRFADTTAGGIAFGTLPPGVMDRPVLLVGDGTLARTPATQPRGRATRLQIDVDASGTGTFAYRVEDSGAPAELERNVFRRATHRQAQQIAADRLRQTGLYGTAHVLTSDVAATRGPFATTLQGTLEHFTWPDGTTALPALTSFAGGLATQVQAWLAEPERTQPWVCIGGDFDETAEIALPDTLRVTDLPTDTAVRDGFFDYASHYVFDPATHVLQITRRLSAQFGRQVCTPDQFAQMRATLQRIERDVLSQVVVKARRR
;
A
#
# COMPACT_ATOMS: atom_id res chain seq x y z
N MET A 1 31.45 28.86 41.56
CA MET A 1 31.93 27.64 40.86
C MET A 1 30.73 26.70 40.72
N THR A 2 29.99 26.85 39.64
CA THR A 2 28.65 26.31 39.47
C THR A 2 28.70 25.04 38.58
N ARG A 3 28.24 23.92 39.11
CA ARG A 3 28.12 22.65 38.36
C ARG A 3 26.83 22.70 37.53
N ILE A 4 26.94 22.61 36.21
CA ILE A 4 25.82 22.38 35.29
C ILE A 4 25.67 20.88 35.12
N VAL A 5 24.55 20.34 35.63
CA VAL A 5 24.11 18.94 35.42
C VAL A 5 23.29 18.90 34.14
N ARG A 6 23.84 18.32 33.08
CA ARG A 6 23.08 17.96 31.88
C ARG A 6 22.28 16.68 32.15
N ARG A 7 20.97 16.78 32.15
CA ARG A 7 20.06 15.62 32.12
C ARG A 7 20.00 15.07 30.69
N LEU A 8 20.56 13.91 30.46
CA LEU A 8 20.26 13.07 29.30
C LEU A 8 18.82 12.56 29.43
N ARG A 9 17.97 12.96 28.50
CA ARG A 9 16.67 12.30 28.30
C ARG A 9 16.93 11.06 27.42
N ALA A 10 16.69 9.90 28.00
CA ALA A 10 16.62 8.65 27.25
C ALA A 10 15.39 8.68 26.35
N VAL A 11 15.60 8.62 25.03
CA VAL A 11 14.55 8.39 24.05
C VAL A 11 14.25 6.91 24.08
N ALA A 12 13.11 6.54 24.65
CA ALA A 12 12.61 5.18 24.60
C ALA A 12 12.21 4.84 23.17
N ALA A 13 12.91 3.87 22.59
CA ALA A 13 12.56 3.29 21.29
C ALA A 13 11.20 2.59 21.40
N LEU A 14 10.21 3.07 20.63
CA LEU A 14 8.92 2.42 20.44
C LEU A 14 9.13 1.26 19.46
N PRO A 15 8.70 0.04 19.74
CA PRO A 15 8.76 -1.04 18.77
C PRO A 15 7.70 -0.80 17.68
N LEU A 16 8.15 -0.62 16.43
CA LEU A 16 7.31 -0.61 15.24
C LEU A 16 6.59 -1.97 15.12
N LEU A 17 5.28 -1.95 15.25
CA LEU A 17 4.41 -3.07 14.85
C LEU A 17 4.47 -3.20 13.32
N VAL A 18 5.01 -4.32 12.86
CA VAL A 18 4.91 -4.73 11.45
C VAL A 18 3.44 -5.08 11.19
N GLY A 19 2.69 -4.11 10.69
CA GLY A 19 1.38 -4.32 10.08
C GLY A 19 1.58 -4.75 8.63
N ALA A 20 0.80 -5.73 8.20
CA ALA A 20 0.62 -6.10 6.80
C ALA A 20 0.42 -4.85 5.93
N CYS A 21 0.94 -4.88 4.70
CA CYS A 21 0.85 -3.84 3.69
C CYS A 21 -0.54 -3.17 3.64
N SER A 22 -0.70 -2.13 4.40
CA SER A 22 -1.66 -1.09 4.12
C SER A 22 -0.85 0.01 3.45
N ALA A 23 -1.24 0.39 2.25
CA ALA A 23 -0.82 1.65 1.67
C ALA A 23 -1.38 2.76 2.57
N SER A 24 -0.66 3.10 3.62
CA SER A 24 -0.94 4.28 4.43
C SER A 24 -0.22 5.43 3.76
N ALA A 25 -1.00 6.32 3.17
CA ALA A 25 -0.51 7.65 2.88
C ALA A 25 0.06 8.23 4.18
N VAL A 26 1.32 8.57 4.16
CA VAL A 26 1.97 9.33 5.23
C VAL A 26 1.42 10.74 5.12
N PHE A 27 0.46 11.08 5.99
CA PHE A 27 0.09 12.48 6.20
C PHE A 27 1.15 13.10 7.11
N ALA A 28 1.93 14.02 6.55
CA ALA A 28 2.71 14.95 7.33
C ALA A 28 1.73 15.90 8.06
N ASP A 29 1.87 15.97 9.38
CA ASP A 29 1.13 16.90 10.22
C ASP A 29 1.81 18.27 10.12
N GLU A 30 1.27 19.16 9.30
CA GLU A 30 1.55 20.60 9.37
C GLU A 30 0.25 21.37 9.56
N THR A 31 -0.02 21.73 10.79
CA THR A 31 -0.97 22.79 11.13
C THR A 31 -0.45 24.13 10.65
N ALA A 32 -0.71 24.49 9.40
CA ALA A 32 -0.55 25.83 8.89
C ALA A 32 -1.92 26.40 8.54
N THR A 33 -2.36 27.38 9.32
CA THR A 33 -3.47 28.27 8.98
C THR A 33 -3.08 29.04 7.72
N THR A 34 -3.55 28.62 6.57
CA THR A 34 -3.27 29.32 5.31
C THR A 34 -4.51 30.00 4.81
N THR A 35 -4.48 31.32 4.86
CA THR A 35 -5.36 32.22 4.12
C THR A 35 -5.13 31.94 2.63
N THR A 36 -6.15 31.43 1.95
CA THR A 36 -6.10 31.12 0.53
C THR A 36 -6.07 32.40 -0.29
N THR A 37 -4.88 32.84 -0.68
CA THR A 37 -4.71 33.65 -1.88
C THR A 37 -4.37 32.70 -3.01
N ALA A 38 -5.24 32.60 -4.01
CA ALA A 38 -4.95 31.91 -5.25
C ALA A 38 -3.70 32.54 -5.89
N SER A 39 -2.57 31.87 -5.76
CA SER A 39 -1.34 32.21 -6.46
C SER A 39 -1.31 31.32 -7.71
N THR A 40 -1.46 31.94 -8.87
CA THR A 40 -0.95 31.41 -10.13
C THR A 40 0.58 31.56 -10.13
N ALA A 41 1.26 30.84 -9.25
CA ALA A 41 2.66 30.56 -9.43
C ALA A 41 2.69 29.35 -10.35
N ASP A 42 3.30 29.49 -11.53
CA ASP A 42 3.64 28.40 -12.41
C ASP A 42 4.24 27.26 -11.57
N ASP A 43 3.72 26.04 -11.73
CA ASP A 43 4.23 24.85 -11.03
C ASP A 43 5.64 24.55 -11.54
N VAL A 44 6.61 25.22 -10.96
CA VAL A 44 8.02 24.98 -11.24
C VAL A 44 8.38 23.61 -10.69
N ALA A 45 8.78 22.70 -11.56
CA ALA A 45 9.23 21.37 -11.16
C ALA A 45 10.31 21.49 -10.07
N PRO A 46 10.19 20.77 -8.95
CA PRO A 46 11.17 20.85 -7.86
C PRO A 46 12.60 20.58 -8.31
N SER A 47 12.79 19.59 -9.18
CA SER A 47 14.10 19.19 -9.72
C SER A 47 14.00 18.84 -11.21
N THR A 48 15.14 18.79 -11.89
CA THR A 48 15.29 18.37 -13.29
C THR A 48 16.33 17.26 -13.38
N LEU A 49 16.02 16.17 -14.06
CA LEU A 49 17.01 15.18 -14.48
C LEU A 49 17.68 15.70 -15.76
N GLU A 50 18.87 16.30 -15.63
CA GLU A 50 19.59 16.87 -16.77
C GLU A 50 20.19 15.75 -17.64
N ARG A 51 20.74 14.72 -17.01
CA ARG A 51 21.36 13.59 -17.69
C ARG A 51 21.27 12.34 -16.83
N ASP A 52 20.94 11.21 -17.47
CA ASP A 52 21.03 9.87 -16.90
C ASP A 52 21.43 8.90 -18.01
N VAL A 53 22.60 8.32 -17.89
CA VAL A 53 23.09 7.27 -18.81
C VAL A 53 23.33 6.01 -18.01
N HIS A 54 22.48 5.03 -18.24
CA HIS A 54 22.45 3.79 -17.50
C HIS A 54 22.77 2.63 -18.46
N LEU A 55 23.95 2.03 -18.31
CA LEU A 55 24.43 0.92 -19.13
C LEU A 55 24.37 -0.39 -18.32
N PHE A 56 23.72 -1.39 -18.88
CA PHE A 56 23.67 -2.77 -18.38
C PHE A 56 24.48 -3.66 -19.33
N VAL A 57 25.57 -4.25 -18.84
CA VAL A 57 26.34 -5.28 -19.54
C VAL A 57 25.90 -6.64 -19.02
N ILE A 58 25.08 -7.33 -19.79
CA ILE A 58 24.40 -8.56 -19.38
C ILE A 58 25.15 -9.76 -19.97
N GLN A 59 25.35 -10.80 -19.17
CA GLN A 59 25.99 -12.05 -19.60
C GLN A 59 24.92 -13.12 -19.90
N LYS A 60 25.35 -14.19 -20.57
CA LYS A 60 24.44 -15.29 -20.95
C LYS A 60 23.84 -16.05 -19.77
N ASP A 61 24.51 -16.08 -18.65
CA ASP A 61 24.02 -16.67 -17.40
C ASP A 61 23.04 -15.76 -16.65
N GLY A 62 22.84 -14.51 -17.09
CA GLY A 62 22.01 -13.49 -16.47
C GLY A 62 22.72 -12.65 -15.41
N SER A 63 24.04 -12.84 -15.22
CA SER A 63 24.82 -11.89 -14.43
C SER A 63 24.92 -10.53 -15.17
N VAL A 64 25.11 -9.43 -14.43
CA VAL A 64 25.05 -8.09 -15.00
C VAL A 64 26.02 -7.14 -14.31
N GLU A 65 26.67 -6.30 -15.09
CA GLU A 65 27.37 -5.11 -14.61
C GLU A 65 26.57 -3.88 -15.05
N GLU A 66 26.21 -3.04 -14.09
CA GLU A 66 25.40 -1.83 -14.25
C GLU A 66 26.29 -0.61 -13.99
N HIS A 67 26.30 0.34 -14.93
CA HIS A 67 26.96 1.62 -14.82
C HIS A 67 25.92 2.73 -14.90
N ASP A 68 25.81 3.53 -13.86
CA ASP A 68 24.93 4.70 -13.80
C ASP A 68 25.78 5.97 -13.76
N ASP A 69 25.43 6.96 -14.58
CA ASP A 69 26.01 8.29 -14.61
C ASP A 69 24.86 9.31 -14.68
N SER A 70 24.46 9.83 -13.53
CA SER A 70 23.26 10.69 -13.39
C SER A 70 23.58 12.06 -12.81
N THR A 71 22.95 13.09 -13.40
CA THR A 71 23.03 14.50 -12.96
C THR A 71 21.62 15.06 -12.80
N LEU A 72 21.30 15.50 -11.58
CA LEU A 72 20.04 16.19 -11.24
C LEU A 72 20.33 17.61 -10.78
N ARG A 73 19.46 18.55 -11.14
CA ARG A 73 19.49 19.94 -10.70
C ARG A 73 18.31 20.24 -9.78
N ALA A 74 18.58 20.89 -8.63
CA ALA A 74 17.54 21.47 -7.79
C ALA A 74 17.02 22.76 -8.43
N ASN A 75 15.72 22.87 -8.70
CA ASN A 75 15.12 24.09 -9.23
C ASN A 75 14.56 24.98 -8.10
N THR A 76 14.10 24.37 -7.01
CA THR A 76 13.46 25.03 -5.87
C THR A 76 14.03 24.51 -4.56
N THR A 77 13.62 25.11 -3.43
CA THR A 77 13.99 24.62 -2.09
C THR A 77 13.48 23.19 -1.84
N SER A 78 12.27 22.85 -2.28
CA SER A 78 11.78 21.46 -2.19
C SER A 78 12.59 20.50 -3.06
N GLY A 79 13.09 20.98 -4.21
CA GLY A 79 13.99 20.20 -5.06
C GLY A 79 15.35 19.92 -4.41
N VAL A 80 15.81 20.78 -3.48
CA VAL A 80 17.00 20.46 -2.65
C VAL A 80 16.73 19.22 -1.80
N ASP A 81 15.58 19.16 -1.12
CA ASP A 81 15.21 18.00 -0.29
C ASP A 81 15.11 16.71 -1.12
N ASP A 82 14.64 16.81 -2.38
CA ASP A 82 14.50 15.67 -3.29
C ASP A 82 15.84 15.09 -3.72
N ILE A 83 16.88 15.92 -3.95
CA ILE A 83 18.13 15.46 -4.57
C ILE A 83 19.34 15.47 -3.65
N ALA A 84 19.30 16.16 -2.49
CA ALA A 84 20.42 16.24 -1.56
C ALA A 84 20.84 14.89 -0.96
N GLN A 85 19.98 13.87 -1.08
CA GLN A 85 20.29 12.49 -0.74
C GLN A 85 19.96 11.57 -1.91
N ARG A 86 20.91 10.71 -2.29
CA ARG A 86 20.70 9.68 -3.31
C ARG A 86 20.88 8.32 -2.69
N TYR A 87 20.16 7.34 -3.24
CA TYR A 87 20.10 6.00 -2.69
C TYR A 87 20.45 4.97 -3.76
N VAL A 88 21.37 4.06 -3.44
CA VAL A 88 21.67 2.88 -4.26
C VAL A 88 21.33 1.64 -3.44
N TRP A 89 20.28 0.94 -3.85
CA TRP A 89 19.92 -0.33 -3.25
C TRP A 89 20.72 -1.47 -3.89
N PHE A 90 21.19 -2.41 -3.07
CA PHE A 90 21.84 -3.64 -3.53
C PHE A 90 21.68 -4.78 -2.53
N ASN A 91 21.74 -6.01 -3.04
CA ASN A 91 21.79 -7.21 -2.22
C ASN A 91 23.27 -7.59 -2.00
N LYS A 92 23.79 -7.44 -0.77
CA LYS A 92 25.21 -7.61 -0.45
C LYS A 92 25.77 -9.03 -0.70
N ASP A 93 24.91 -10.07 -0.80
CA ASP A 93 25.32 -11.45 -1.02
C ASP A 93 25.56 -11.79 -2.50
N ILE A 94 24.89 -11.06 -3.39
CA ILE A 94 25.00 -11.28 -4.84
C ILE A 94 25.38 -10.03 -5.63
N GLU A 95 25.44 -8.87 -4.96
CA GLU A 95 25.74 -7.58 -5.61
C GLU A 95 26.83 -6.83 -4.86
N HIS A 96 27.64 -6.12 -5.61
CA HIS A 96 28.65 -5.20 -5.12
C HIS A 96 28.47 -3.83 -5.77
N VAL A 97 28.53 -2.74 -4.97
CA VAL A 97 28.41 -1.36 -5.44
C VAL A 97 29.71 -0.62 -5.19
N GLU A 98 30.23 0.03 -6.22
CA GLU A 98 31.37 0.94 -6.16
C GLU A 98 30.92 2.34 -6.59
N LEU A 99 31.11 3.35 -5.73
CA LEU A 99 30.89 4.74 -6.11
C LEU A 99 32.15 5.25 -6.81
N LEU A 100 32.00 5.64 -8.08
CA LEU A 100 33.09 6.14 -8.90
C LEU A 100 33.21 7.66 -8.78
N LYS A 101 32.08 8.34 -8.62
CA LYS A 101 32.00 9.79 -8.44
C LYS A 101 30.75 10.18 -7.66
N ALA A 102 30.88 11.11 -6.73
CA ALA A 102 29.76 11.76 -6.04
C ALA A 102 30.18 13.18 -5.67
N GLU A 103 29.49 14.18 -6.21
CA GLU A 103 29.82 15.59 -5.97
C GLU A 103 28.57 16.47 -6.10
N THR A 104 28.55 17.57 -5.38
CA THR A 104 27.67 18.71 -5.65
C THR A 104 28.40 19.66 -6.59
N ILE A 105 27.76 20.12 -7.63
CA ILE A 105 28.23 21.21 -8.48
C ILE A 105 27.34 22.41 -8.13
N ASP A 106 27.92 23.43 -7.52
CA ASP A 106 27.17 24.62 -7.14
C ASP A 106 26.71 25.43 -8.37
N ARG A 107 25.94 26.49 -8.14
CA ARG A 107 25.42 27.34 -9.23
C ARG A 107 26.52 28.07 -10.00
N ASP A 108 27.71 28.23 -9.42
CA ASP A 108 28.87 28.86 -10.05
C ASP A 108 29.72 27.86 -10.80
N GLY A 109 29.34 26.56 -10.78
CA GLY A 109 30.01 25.47 -11.49
C GLY A 109 31.18 24.85 -10.73
N VAL A 110 31.36 25.18 -9.43
CA VAL A 110 32.41 24.59 -8.60
C VAL A 110 31.96 23.25 -8.04
N ALA A 111 32.82 22.24 -8.18
CA ALA A 111 32.53 20.89 -7.72
C ALA A 111 32.99 20.70 -6.25
N HIS A 112 32.10 20.16 -5.41
CA HIS A 112 32.30 19.83 -4.01
C HIS A 112 32.14 18.31 -3.83
N PRO A 113 33.23 17.54 -3.71
CA PRO A 113 33.16 16.09 -3.57
C PRO A 113 32.44 15.68 -2.29
N VAL A 114 31.71 14.57 -2.35
CA VAL A 114 31.10 13.93 -1.18
C VAL A 114 32.19 13.23 -0.37
N GLY A 115 32.33 13.58 0.92
CA GLY A 115 33.27 12.94 1.83
C GLY A 115 32.78 11.52 2.23
N SER A 116 33.70 10.65 2.60
CA SER A 116 33.38 9.28 2.99
C SER A 116 32.46 9.18 4.20
N GLU A 117 32.46 10.16 5.09
CA GLU A 117 31.57 10.28 6.25
C GLU A 117 30.09 10.55 5.87
N ALA A 118 29.86 11.05 4.66
CA ALA A 118 28.53 11.32 4.11
C ALA A 118 27.97 10.14 3.28
N ILE A 119 28.72 9.04 3.19
CA ILE A 119 28.31 7.78 2.54
C ILE A 119 28.03 6.75 3.64
N ARG A 120 26.81 6.20 3.66
CA ARG A 120 26.38 5.28 4.71
C ARG A 120 25.63 4.10 4.10
N ASP A 121 26.00 2.89 4.54
CA ASP A 121 25.26 1.68 4.27
C ASP A 121 24.32 1.42 5.46
N VAL A 122 23.03 1.40 5.20
CA VAL A 122 22.00 1.07 6.19
C VAL A 122 21.24 -0.17 5.73
N GLN A 123 20.80 -0.98 6.68
CA GLN A 123 19.93 -2.09 6.36
C GLN A 123 18.62 -1.55 5.77
N GLU A 124 18.08 -2.19 4.73
CA GLU A 124 16.83 -1.77 4.13
C GLU A 124 15.70 -1.71 5.18
N PRO A 125 15.02 -0.56 5.35
CA PRO A 125 13.99 -0.39 6.40
C PRO A 125 12.82 -1.36 6.30
N ARG A 126 12.44 -1.78 5.08
CA ARG A 126 11.34 -2.74 4.85
C ARG A 126 11.61 -4.09 5.50
N SER A 127 12.86 -4.37 5.72
CA SER A 127 13.33 -5.63 6.25
C SER A 127 13.69 -5.60 7.75
N ALA A 128 13.60 -4.46 8.40
CA ALA A 128 13.99 -4.26 9.81
C ALA A 128 13.24 -5.14 10.84
N GLY A 129 12.13 -5.76 10.47
CA GLY A 129 11.35 -6.67 11.33
C GLY A 129 11.50 -8.17 11.00
N ALA A 130 12.34 -8.53 10.02
CA ALA A 130 12.51 -9.92 9.64
C ALA A 130 13.36 -10.70 10.66
N PRO A 131 13.03 -11.96 10.91
CA PRO A 131 13.72 -12.77 11.93
C PRO A 131 15.07 -13.31 11.50
N THR A 132 15.45 -13.13 10.24
CA THR A 132 16.71 -13.61 9.66
C THR A 132 17.53 -12.43 9.13
N PHE A 133 18.85 -12.63 9.02
CA PHE A 133 19.75 -11.65 8.41
C PHE A 133 19.28 -11.35 6.98
N GLN A 134 19.21 -10.07 6.66
CA GLN A 134 18.73 -9.60 5.37
C GLN A 134 19.92 -9.05 4.59
N ASP A 135 19.91 -9.36 3.30
CA ASP A 135 21.02 -9.06 2.42
C ASP A 135 20.82 -7.71 1.72
N GLY A 136 19.63 -7.11 1.84
CA GLY A 136 19.30 -5.80 1.27
C GLY A 136 19.97 -4.67 2.03
N VAL A 137 20.77 -3.89 1.32
CA VAL A 137 21.48 -2.70 1.81
C VAL A 137 21.06 -1.49 1.00
N LEU A 138 20.82 -0.38 1.68
CA LEU A 138 20.59 0.92 1.08
C LEU A 138 21.82 1.80 1.33
N ARG A 139 22.64 2.00 0.28
CA ARG A 139 23.73 2.98 0.33
C ARG A 139 23.15 4.36 0.13
N THR A 140 23.29 5.19 1.15
CA THR A 140 22.86 6.59 1.15
C THR A 140 24.06 7.47 0.90
N VAL A 141 23.97 8.36 -0.09
CA VAL A 141 24.98 9.37 -0.42
C VAL A 141 24.38 10.73 -0.12
N ILE A 142 24.97 11.47 0.81
CA ILE A 142 24.50 12.80 1.26
C ILE A 142 25.38 13.86 0.60
N PHE A 143 24.79 14.68 -0.24
CA PHE A 143 25.47 15.71 -1.02
C PHE A 143 25.62 17.00 -0.20
N PRO A 144 26.86 17.56 -0.08
CA PRO A 144 27.08 18.77 0.70
C PRO A 144 26.62 20.02 -0.03
N GLY A 145 26.06 21.00 0.68
CA GLY A 145 25.85 22.36 0.16
C GLY A 145 24.89 22.46 -1.04
N VAL A 146 23.94 21.54 -1.17
CA VAL A 146 22.93 21.62 -2.24
C VAL A 146 22.02 22.82 -1.97
N GLU A 147 21.85 23.69 -2.96
CA GLU A 147 20.97 24.85 -2.95
C GLU A 147 20.19 24.95 -4.28
N PRO A 148 19.14 25.75 -4.38
CA PRO A 148 18.46 25.97 -5.67
C PRO A 148 19.44 26.46 -6.75
N GLY A 149 19.46 25.76 -7.89
CA GLY A 149 20.40 25.94 -8.99
C GLY A 149 21.63 25.03 -8.94
N ALA A 150 21.92 24.40 -7.81
CA ALA A 150 22.98 23.40 -7.71
C ALA A 150 22.59 22.08 -8.38
N ARG A 151 23.61 21.29 -8.72
CA ARG A 151 23.49 19.95 -9.32
C ARG A 151 24.10 18.91 -8.40
N VAL A 152 23.53 17.72 -8.38
CA VAL A 152 24.16 16.52 -7.81
C VAL A 152 24.55 15.59 -8.94
N HIS A 153 25.81 15.16 -8.96
CA HIS A 153 26.36 14.24 -9.94
C HIS A 153 26.80 12.97 -9.23
N LEU A 154 26.21 11.84 -9.61
CA LEU A 154 26.49 10.52 -9.06
C LEU A 154 26.88 9.57 -10.17
N VAL A 155 28.03 8.89 -10.02
CA VAL A 155 28.45 7.80 -10.90
C VAL A 155 28.77 6.59 -10.04
N PHE A 156 28.12 5.47 -10.34
CA PHE A 156 28.41 4.22 -9.68
C PHE A 156 28.48 3.04 -10.65
N ARG A 157 29.12 1.98 -10.20
CA ARG A 157 29.12 0.66 -10.82
C ARG A 157 28.53 -0.34 -9.84
N LYS A 158 27.57 -1.14 -10.31
CA LYS A 158 26.99 -2.24 -9.53
C LYS A 158 27.18 -3.54 -10.30
N THR A 159 27.79 -4.53 -9.69
CA THR A 159 28.02 -5.85 -10.27
C THR A 159 27.13 -6.86 -9.57
N ARG A 160 26.27 -7.54 -10.32
CA ARG A 160 25.48 -8.68 -9.85
C ARG A 160 26.10 -9.96 -10.39
N THR A 161 26.61 -10.81 -9.50
CA THR A 161 27.30 -12.03 -9.88
C THR A 161 26.37 -13.21 -10.15
N LYS A 162 25.10 -13.13 -9.69
CA LYS A 162 24.09 -14.18 -9.86
C LYS A 162 22.75 -13.55 -10.25
N PRO A 163 22.06 -14.08 -11.27
CA PRO A 163 20.75 -13.57 -11.65
C PRO A 163 19.68 -13.92 -10.59
N LEU A 164 18.58 -13.18 -10.57
CA LEU A 164 17.41 -13.52 -9.73
C LEU A 164 16.74 -14.82 -10.20
N GLN A 165 16.81 -15.09 -11.49
CA GLN A 165 16.41 -16.36 -12.12
C GLN A 165 17.45 -16.71 -13.17
N ALA A 166 17.99 -17.92 -13.12
CA ALA A 166 19.09 -18.38 -13.97
C ALA A 166 18.82 -18.15 -15.46
N GLY A 167 19.79 -17.59 -16.18
CA GLY A 167 19.70 -17.36 -17.61
C GLY A 167 18.70 -16.28 -18.05
N THR A 168 18.17 -15.47 -17.12
CA THR A 168 17.21 -14.40 -17.46
C THR A 168 17.68 -13.03 -16.97
N PHE A 169 17.25 -12.01 -17.69
CA PHE A 169 17.36 -10.61 -17.26
C PHE A 169 16.03 -9.91 -17.53
N ALA A 170 15.60 -9.06 -16.59
CA ALA A 170 14.47 -8.16 -16.77
C ALA A 170 14.68 -6.88 -15.96
N TYR A 171 14.23 -5.77 -16.50
CA TYR A 171 14.32 -4.47 -15.85
C TYR A 171 13.13 -3.59 -16.21
N LEU A 172 12.44 -3.03 -15.21
CA LEU A 172 11.38 -2.05 -15.40
C LEU A 172 11.86 -0.71 -14.84
N VAL A 173 11.74 0.33 -15.65
CA VAL A 173 11.97 1.71 -15.23
C VAL A 173 10.74 2.57 -15.54
N GLU A 174 10.44 3.48 -14.60
CA GLU A 174 9.53 4.59 -14.77
C GLU A 174 10.37 5.87 -14.81
N PRO A 175 10.13 6.79 -15.75
CA PRO A 175 10.81 8.08 -15.74
C PRO A 175 10.38 8.90 -14.52
N THR A 176 11.18 9.89 -14.15
CA THR A 176 10.78 10.86 -13.11
C THR A 176 9.56 11.66 -13.55
N HIS A 177 8.75 12.12 -12.59
CA HIS A 177 7.57 12.95 -12.88
C HIS A 177 7.90 14.41 -13.18
N GLY A 178 9.18 14.77 -13.15
CA GLY A 178 9.72 16.07 -13.49
C GLY A 178 10.32 16.12 -14.88
N PRO A 179 10.87 17.29 -15.28
CA PRO A 179 11.58 17.43 -16.55
C PRO A 179 12.77 16.49 -16.65
N VAL A 180 12.90 15.84 -17.79
CA VAL A 180 14.00 14.96 -18.18
C VAL A 180 14.62 15.51 -19.46
N GLU A 181 15.84 16.03 -19.37
CA GLU A 181 16.55 16.54 -20.57
C GLU A 181 17.10 15.38 -21.40
N LEU A 182 17.67 14.37 -20.74
CA LEU A 182 18.12 13.13 -21.38
C LEU A 182 18.20 11.99 -20.38
N GLN A 183 17.46 10.90 -20.65
CA GLN A 183 17.72 9.59 -20.06
C GLN A 183 18.02 8.59 -21.18
N GLN A 184 19.14 7.88 -21.09
CA GLN A 184 19.51 6.79 -21.98
C GLN A 184 19.67 5.50 -21.19
N LEU A 185 18.89 4.49 -21.57
CA LEU A 185 18.99 3.14 -21.03
C LEU A 185 19.60 2.24 -22.09
N ILE A 186 20.75 1.67 -21.81
CA ILE A 186 21.56 0.91 -22.74
C ILE A 186 21.70 -0.51 -22.23
N PHE A 187 21.28 -1.49 -23.03
CA PHE A 187 21.38 -2.91 -22.71
C PHE A 187 22.31 -3.58 -23.73
N ASP A 188 23.45 -4.08 -23.25
CA ASP A 188 24.47 -4.73 -24.03
C ASP A 188 24.46 -6.24 -23.69
N LEU A 189 24.11 -7.09 -24.66
CA LEU A 189 23.94 -8.53 -24.50
C LEU A 189 24.75 -9.31 -25.52
N PRO A 190 25.09 -10.60 -25.28
CA PRO A 190 25.56 -11.50 -26.35
C PRO A 190 24.59 -11.50 -27.53
N ASP A 191 25.09 -11.56 -28.77
CA ASP A 191 24.28 -11.46 -29.98
C ASP A 191 23.27 -12.61 -30.17
N ASP A 192 23.47 -13.73 -29.46
CA ASP A 192 22.55 -14.87 -29.42
C ASP A 192 21.49 -14.77 -28.32
N VAL A 193 21.48 -13.68 -27.52
CA VAL A 193 20.49 -13.42 -26.46
C VAL A 193 19.58 -12.26 -26.87
N PRO A 194 18.32 -12.52 -27.26
CA PRO A 194 17.41 -11.46 -27.66
C PRO A 194 16.94 -10.61 -26.49
N LEU A 195 16.62 -9.34 -26.74
CA LEU A 195 15.97 -8.43 -25.80
C LEU A 195 14.58 -8.05 -26.34
N TYR A 196 13.56 -8.26 -25.53
CA TYR A 196 12.18 -7.86 -25.79
C TYR A 196 11.85 -6.63 -24.93
N ALA A 197 11.02 -5.71 -25.43
CA ALA A 197 10.71 -4.47 -24.74
C ALA A 197 9.23 -4.07 -24.84
N ASP A 198 8.72 -3.50 -23.74
CA ASP A 198 7.51 -2.68 -23.67
C ASP A 198 7.97 -1.23 -23.39
N ALA A 199 8.07 -0.42 -24.46
CA ALA A 199 8.73 0.89 -24.46
C ALA A 199 7.72 2.02 -24.71
N ARG A 200 6.82 2.27 -23.76
CA ARG A 200 5.88 3.38 -23.84
C ARG A 200 6.57 4.69 -23.45
N GLY A 201 6.53 5.71 -24.33
CA GLY A 201 7.18 7.01 -24.14
C GLY A 201 8.68 7.03 -24.45
N TYR A 202 9.35 5.89 -24.48
CA TYR A 202 10.76 5.77 -24.83
C TYR A 202 10.95 5.56 -26.33
N ILE A 203 11.99 6.17 -26.89
CA ILE A 203 12.40 6.02 -28.28
C ILE A 203 13.47 4.94 -28.36
N ALA A 204 13.16 3.82 -29.01
CA ALA A 204 14.14 2.78 -29.30
C ALA A 204 15.01 3.20 -30.49
N LEU A 205 16.33 3.24 -30.30
CA LEU A 205 17.29 3.45 -31.36
C LEU A 205 17.59 2.13 -32.09
N PRO A 206 18.06 2.17 -33.36
CA PRO A 206 18.47 0.95 -34.05
C PRO A 206 19.51 0.19 -33.24
N PRO A 207 19.38 -1.13 -33.04
CA PRO A 207 20.37 -1.93 -32.34
C PRO A 207 21.71 -1.94 -33.11
N VAL A 208 22.81 -1.99 -32.38
CA VAL A 208 24.17 -2.07 -32.94
C VAL A 208 24.80 -3.38 -32.50
N THR A 209 25.19 -4.23 -33.45
CA THR A 209 25.87 -5.50 -33.19
C THR A 209 27.35 -5.39 -33.58
N GLU A 210 28.22 -5.57 -32.60
CA GLU A 210 29.68 -5.52 -32.78
C GLU A 210 30.34 -6.51 -31.81
N ASN A 211 31.42 -7.16 -32.24
CA ASN A 211 32.24 -8.07 -31.43
C ASN A 211 31.45 -9.18 -30.73
N GLY A 212 30.40 -9.74 -31.38
CA GLY A 212 29.55 -10.80 -30.81
C GLY A 212 28.57 -10.32 -29.71
N ARG A 213 28.30 -9.02 -29.65
CA ARG A 213 27.34 -8.42 -28.75
C ARG A 213 26.40 -7.48 -29.47
N THR A 214 25.17 -7.39 -28.99
CA THR A 214 24.16 -6.47 -29.50
C THR A 214 23.79 -5.46 -28.41
N ARG A 215 23.88 -4.19 -28.77
CA ARG A 215 23.52 -3.07 -27.90
C ARG A 215 22.17 -2.49 -28.32
N TYR A 216 21.24 -2.48 -27.37
CA TYR A 216 19.91 -1.87 -27.49
C TYR A 216 19.91 -0.57 -26.67
N THR A 217 19.49 0.55 -27.28
CA THR A 217 19.45 1.87 -26.63
C THR A 217 18.05 2.43 -26.69
N PHE A 218 17.55 2.90 -25.55
CA PHE A 218 16.27 3.57 -25.42
C PHE A 218 16.52 4.97 -24.85
N GLU A 219 15.94 5.99 -25.48
CA GLU A 219 16.03 7.38 -25.05
C GLU A 219 14.68 7.89 -24.54
N TYR A 220 14.74 8.71 -23.50
CA TYR A 220 13.58 9.42 -22.98
C TYR A 220 13.91 10.90 -22.74
N ARG A 221 12.98 11.77 -23.14
CA ARG A 221 13.03 13.22 -22.91
C ARG A 221 11.63 13.71 -22.62
N HIS A 222 11.47 14.52 -21.58
CA HIS A 222 10.18 15.06 -21.21
C HIS A 222 10.34 16.42 -20.51
N GLY A 223 9.68 17.45 -21.02
CA GLY A 223 9.83 18.83 -20.50
C GLY A 223 8.83 19.23 -19.44
N ALA A 224 7.75 18.45 -19.26
CA ALA A 224 6.68 18.80 -18.34
C ALA A 224 6.90 18.23 -16.93
N TYR A 225 6.28 18.87 -15.95
CA TYR A 225 6.14 18.38 -14.60
C TYR A 225 4.68 17.99 -14.35
N ALA A 226 4.45 16.78 -13.88
CA ALA A 226 3.12 16.29 -13.54
C ALA A 226 3.18 15.62 -12.15
N PRO A 227 2.81 16.33 -11.07
CA PRO A 227 2.78 15.75 -9.73
C PRO A 227 1.79 14.58 -9.69
N ILE A 228 2.11 13.59 -8.86
CA ILE A 228 1.22 12.45 -8.65
C ILE A 228 0.05 12.87 -7.76
N GLU A 229 -1.15 12.67 -8.26
CA GLU A 229 -2.39 12.97 -7.53
C GLU A 229 -2.60 12.02 -6.34
N ALA A 230 -3.24 12.50 -5.30
CA ALA A 230 -3.56 11.70 -4.12
C ALA A 230 -4.40 10.47 -4.48
N GLY A 231 -3.93 9.27 -4.11
CA GLY A 231 -4.60 8.01 -4.42
C GLY A 231 -4.47 7.56 -5.88
N ALA A 232 -3.67 8.23 -6.71
CA ALA A 232 -3.39 7.75 -8.07
C ALA A 232 -2.77 6.35 -8.06
N VAL A 233 -3.07 5.55 -9.08
CA VAL A 233 -2.38 4.27 -9.30
C VAL A 233 -0.95 4.54 -9.79
N GLY A 234 -0.05 3.55 -9.60
CA GLY A 234 1.35 3.70 -10.01
C GLY A 234 1.50 4.11 -11.48
N TYR A 235 2.45 5.00 -11.73
CA TYR A 235 2.59 5.69 -13.02
C TYR A 235 2.76 4.72 -14.19
N ALA A 236 3.53 3.63 -14.06
CA ALA A 236 3.67 2.63 -15.12
C ALA A 236 2.34 1.96 -15.54
N THR A 237 1.26 2.09 -14.74
CA THR A 237 -0.07 1.61 -15.14
C THR A 237 -0.62 2.40 -16.33
N TRP A 238 -0.41 3.72 -16.36
CA TRP A 238 -1.05 4.63 -17.31
C TRP A 238 -0.07 5.57 -18.04
N GLY A 239 1.08 5.86 -17.46
CA GLY A 239 2.11 6.76 -18.00
C GLY A 239 3.23 6.03 -18.75
N ASP A 240 4.32 6.73 -18.98
CA ASP A 240 5.48 6.23 -19.69
C ASP A 240 6.23 5.18 -18.87
N ARG A 241 6.83 4.20 -19.56
CA ARG A 241 7.63 3.13 -18.94
C ARG A 241 8.52 2.46 -19.97
N LEU A 242 9.60 1.88 -19.50
CA LEU A 242 10.37 0.90 -20.26
C LEU A 242 10.47 -0.38 -19.42
N MET A 243 9.92 -1.48 -19.92
CA MET A 243 10.18 -2.82 -19.42
C MET A 243 10.95 -3.59 -20.48
N VAL A 244 12.09 -4.15 -20.11
CA VAL A 244 12.85 -5.05 -20.97
C VAL A 244 12.95 -6.43 -20.34
N SER A 245 13.05 -7.45 -21.17
CA SER A 245 13.19 -8.85 -20.74
C SER A 245 13.91 -9.68 -21.78
N THR A 246 14.71 -10.65 -21.34
CA THR A 246 15.24 -11.71 -22.23
C THR A 246 14.25 -12.85 -22.43
N VAL A 247 13.09 -12.81 -21.73
CA VAL A 247 12.00 -13.79 -21.89
C VAL A 247 10.92 -13.22 -22.80
N PRO A 248 10.53 -13.91 -23.89
CA PRO A 248 9.67 -13.32 -24.93
C PRO A 248 8.22 -13.09 -24.48
N ASP A 249 7.67 -13.97 -23.66
CA ASP A 249 6.25 -13.97 -23.32
C ASP A 249 5.96 -14.65 -21.99
N PHE A 250 4.73 -14.46 -21.50
CA PHE A 250 4.29 -14.99 -20.22
C PHE A 250 4.17 -16.51 -20.19
N ALA A 251 3.91 -17.19 -21.30
CA ALA A 251 3.84 -18.65 -21.37
C ALA A 251 5.23 -19.28 -21.17
N THR A 252 6.24 -18.72 -21.83
CA THR A 252 7.66 -19.08 -21.64
C THR A 252 8.09 -18.82 -20.19
N PHE A 253 7.76 -17.65 -19.65
CA PHE A 253 8.06 -17.28 -18.27
C PHE A 253 7.42 -18.23 -17.25
N ALA A 254 6.13 -18.57 -17.43
CA ALA A 254 5.43 -19.53 -16.58
C ALA A 254 6.09 -20.91 -16.62
N THR A 255 6.52 -21.36 -17.80
CA THR A 255 7.21 -22.66 -17.96
C THR A 255 8.56 -22.67 -17.24
N GLN A 256 9.35 -21.60 -17.37
CA GLN A 256 10.62 -21.45 -16.66
C GLN A 256 10.40 -21.41 -15.14
N TYR A 257 9.43 -20.61 -14.65
CA TYR A 257 9.08 -20.55 -13.23
C TYR A 257 8.66 -21.92 -12.69
N ARG A 258 7.75 -22.62 -13.37
CA ARG A 258 7.27 -23.95 -12.99
C ARG A 258 8.40 -24.97 -12.88
N THR A 259 9.34 -24.94 -13.83
CA THR A 259 10.52 -25.82 -13.82
C THR A 259 11.44 -25.49 -12.62
N ALA A 260 11.70 -24.21 -12.37
CA ALA A 260 12.55 -23.80 -11.27
C ALA A 260 11.91 -24.02 -9.89
N ALA A 261 10.58 -23.87 -9.79
CA ALA A 261 9.81 -24.05 -8.56
C ALA A 261 9.44 -25.52 -8.25
N ALA A 262 9.81 -26.46 -9.12
CA ALA A 262 9.53 -27.88 -8.89
C ALA A 262 10.28 -28.39 -7.65
N ASP A 263 9.53 -28.92 -6.68
CA ASP A 263 10.07 -29.43 -5.43
C ASP A 263 9.76 -30.94 -5.27
N PRO A 264 10.78 -31.82 -5.26
CA PRO A 264 10.60 -33.23 -5.03
C PRO A 264 10.10 -33.57 -3.62
N THR A 265 10.19 -32.63 -2.67
CA THR A 265 9.74 -32.80 -1.27
C THR A 265 8.26 -32.44 -1.06
N ALA A 266 7.54 -32.03 -2.10
CA ALA A 266 6.13 -31.68 -2.00
C ALA A 266 5.24 -32.84 -1.50
N ASN A 267 5.63 -34.10 -1.78
CA ASN A 267 4.95 -35.30 -1.34
C ASN A 267 5.60 -35.97 -0.11
N ASP A 268 6.38 -35.24 0.68
CA ASP A 268 7.00 -35.77 1.89
C ASP A 268 5.93 -36.32 2.86
N PRO A 269 6.18 -37.46 3.52
CA PRO A 269 5.24 -38.07 4.45
C PRO A 269 4.75 -37.14 5.55
N ALA A 270 5.58 -36.20 6.03
CA ALA A 270 5.18 -35.21 7.04
C ALA A 270 4.15 -34.22 6.51
N VAL A 271 4.28 -33.79 5.27
CA VAL A 271 3.32 -32.88 4.60
C VAL A 271 1.99 -33.61 4.37
N VAL A 272 2.05 -34.83 3.83
CA VAL A 272 0.87 -35.67 3.57
C VAL A 272 0.12 -35.97 4.86
N SER A 273 0.82 -36.44 5.90
CA SER A 273 0.23 -36.78 7.20
C SER A 273 -0.41 -35.56 7.86
N LEU A 274 0.22 -34.38 7.78
CA LEU A 274 -0.35 -33.14 8.29
C LEU A 274 -1.64 -32.78 7.58
N ALA A 275 -1.64 -32.77 6.24
CA ALA A 275 -2.82 -32.44 5.44
C ALA A 275 -4.00 -33.38 5.74
N GLN A 276 -3.75 -34.68 5.78
CA GLN A 276 -4.76 -35.68 6.10
C GLN A 276 -5.31 -35.53 7.52
N SER A 277 -4.45 -35.30 8.51
CA SER A 277 -4.88 -35.10 9.89
C SER A 277 -5.76 -33.87 10.07
N LEU A 278 -5.41 -32.75 9.43
CA LEU A 278 -6.16 -31.50 9.48
C LEU A 278 -7.54 -31.61 8.80
N THR A 279 -7.63 -32.42 7.76
CA THR A 279 -8.86 -32.58 6.97
C THR A 279 -9.71 -33.77 7.37
N THR A 280 -9.35 -34.51 8.43
CA THR A 280 -10.13 -35.63 8.95
C THR A 280 -11.56 -35.19 9.27
N GLY A 281 -12.55 -35.94 8.71
CA GLY A 281 -13.98 -35.67 8.89
C GLY A 281 -14.56 -34.64 7.91
N PHE A 282 -13.76 -33.98 7.10
CA PHE A 282 -14.24 -33.09 6.04
C PHE A 282 -14.30 -33.86 4.70
N THR A 283 -15.44 -33.79 4.02
CA THR A 283 -15.64 -34.40 2.69
C THR A 283 -15.64 -33.33 1.59
N ASP A 284 -16.17 -32.15 1.88
CA ASP A 284 -16.25 -31.04 0.92
C ASP A 284 -14.84 -30.47 0.64
N PRO A 285 -14.42 -30.37 -0.65
CA PRO A 285 -13.16 -29.77 -1.05
C PRO A 285 -12.98 -28.32 -0.54
N ALA A 286 -14.04 -27.51 -0.51
CA ALA A 286 -13.96 -26.14 -0.01
C ALA A 286 -13.67 -26.08 1.49
N ASP A 287 -14.25 -26.99 2.30
CA ASP A 287 -13.95 -27.08 3.73
C ASP A 287 -12.53 -27.60 3.98
N LYS A 288 -12.05 -28.58 3.21
CA LYS A 288 -10.66 -29.04 3.28
C LYS A 288 -9.69 -27.90 2.94
N ALA A 289 -9.90 -27.21 1.82
CA ALA A 289 -9.07 -26.08 1.43
C ALA A 289 -9.06 -24.97 2.49
N ARG A 290 -10.22 -24.66 3.08
CA ARG A 290 -10.35 -23.67 4.15
C ARG A 290 -9.57 -24.06 5.41
N VAL A 291 -9.68 -25.31 5.86
CA VAL A 291 -8.96 -25.76 7.08
C VAL A 291 -7.46 -25.71 6.88
N LEU A 292 -6.97 -26.13 5.71
CA LEU A 292 -5.56 -26.04 5.34
C LEU A 292 -5.09 -24.58 5.24
N TYR A 293 -5.90 -23.70 4.66
CA TYR A 293 -5.64 -22.25 4.61
C TYR A 293 -5.56 -21.63 6.02
N ASP A 294 -6.53 -21.96 6.89
CA ASP A 294 -6.54 -21.46 8.27
C ASP A 294 -5.31 -21.96 9.03
N TRP A 295 -4.90 -23.22 8.80
CA TRP A 295 -3.68 -23.73 9.40
C TRP A 295 -2.44 -22.94 8.90
N MET A 296 -2.33 -22.71 7.59
CA MET A 296 -1.24 -21.93 6.99
C MET A 296 -1.09 -20.55 7.65
N ARG A 297 -2.17 -19.77 7.66
CA ARG A 297 -2.14 -18.38 8.15
C ARG A 297 -1.85 -18.24 9.64
N PHE A 298 -2.08 -19.29 10.44
CA PHE A 298 -1.81 -19.27 11.88
C PHE A 298 -0.49 -19.95 12.29
N ASN A 299 0.07 -20.81 11.44
CA ASN A 299 1.24 -21.62 11.78
C ASN A 299 2.48 -21.30 10.94
N ILE A 300 2.33 -20.66 9.80
CA ILE A 300 3.45 -20.24 8.96
C ILE A 300 3.52 -18.71 9.00
N ARG A 301 4.61 -18.20 9.55
CA ARG A 301 4.81 -16.76 9.63
C ARG A 301 5.26 -16.22 8.28
N TYR A 302 4.55 -15.24 7.75
CA TYR A 302 5.00 -14.53 6.57
C TYR A 302 6.20 -13.65 6.90
N VAL A 303 7.26 -13.83 6.13
CA VAL A 303 8.48 -13.02 6.19
C VAL A 303 8.89 -12.72 4.76
N ALA A 304 8.87 -11.45 4.37
CA ALA A 304 9.30 -11.03 3.05
C ALA A 304 10.83 -11.18 2.96
N LEU A 305 11.29 -12.28 2.38
CA LEU A 305 12.70 -12.61 2.23
C LEU A 305 13.08 -12.50 0.75
N PHE A 306 13.82 -11.46 0.39
CA PHE A 306 14.48 -11.37 -0.92
C PHE A 306 15.94 -11.76 -0.76
N LEU A 307 16.19 -13.06 -0.48
CA LEU A 307 17.50 -13.59 -0.20
C LEU A 307 18.10 -14.26 -1.44
N GLY A 308 19.19 -13.70 -1.95
CA GLY A 308 20.12 -14.32 -2.89
C GLY A 308 19.45 -15.01 -4.10
N GLU A 309 19.89 -16.22 -4.40
CA GLU A 309 19.41 -17.03 -5.54
C GLU A 309 17.95 -17.50 -5.42
N THR A 310 17.39 -17.48 -4.21
CA THR A 310 16.00 -17.92 -3.98
C THR A 310 15.00 -16.78 -4.07
N ALA A 311 15.42 -15.59 -4.51
CA ALA A 311 14.50 -14.45 -4.60
C ALA A 311 13.28 -14.71 -5.51
N ALA A 312 13.42 -15.52 -6.55
CA ALA A 312 12.36 -15.86 -7.49
C ALA A 312 11.78 -17.29 -7.32
N VAL A 313 12.43 -18.18 -6.56
CA VAL A 313 12.08 -19.59 -6.44
C VAL A 313 11.76 -19.95 -5.00
N PRO A 314 10.72 -20.75 -4.71
CA PRO A 314 10.39 -21.17 -3.34
C PRO A 314 11.46 -22.09 -2.74
N HIS A 315 11.57 -22.04 -1.41
CA HIS A 315 12.31 -23.02 -0.64
C HIS A 315 11.62 -24.40 -0.67
N LYS A 316 12.33 -25.46 -0.26
CA LYS A 316 11.74 -26.79 -0.17
C LYS A 316 10.61 -26.83 0.84
N VAL A 317 9.50 -27.46 0.48
CA VAL A 317 8.27 -27.55 1.29
C VAL A 317 8.54 -28.10 2.69
N VAL A 318 9.42 -29.12 2.81
CA VAL A 318 9.82 -29.68 4.12
C VAL A 318 10.56 -28.70 5.01
N ASP A 319 11.36 -27.82 4.42
CA ASP A 319 12.09 -26.80 5.17
C ASP A 319 11.15 -25.68 5.64
N ILE A 320 10.21 -25.24 4.80
CA ILE A 320 9.16 -24.29 5.16
C ILE A 320 8.32 -24.84 6.32
N LEU A 321 7.87 -26.10 6.18
CA LEU A 321 7.10 -26.78 7.23
C LEU A 321 7.85 -26.87 8.56
N ARG A 322 9.14 -27.21 8.52
CA ARG A 322 9.98 -27.33 9.71
C ARG A 322 10.25 -25.98 10.36
N ASN A 323 10.57 -24.98 9.56
CA ASN A 323 10.99 -23.65 10.03
C ASN A 323 9.82 -22.75 10.45
N ARG A 324 8.59 -23.04 10.00
CA ARG A 324 7.37 -22.28 10.32
C ARG A 324 7.39 -20.83 9.85
N TYR A 325 8.15 -20.52 8.82
CA TYR A 325 8.11 -19.22 8.12
C TYR A 325 8.47 -19.38 6.65
N GLY A 326 8.08 -18.38 5.87
CA GLY A 326 8.39 -18.28 4.45
C GLY A 326 7.83 -16.99 3.86
N ASP A 327 8.21 -16.71 2.62
CA ASP A 327 7.65 -15.60 1.86
C ASP A 327 6.45 -16.03 0.98
N CYS A 328 6.00 -15.17 0.05
CA CYS A 328 4.80 -15.45 -0.75
C CYS A 328 4.90 -16.74 -1.55
N LYS A 329 6.03 -16.99 -2.23
CA LYS A 329 6.23 -18.20 -3.03
C LYS A 329 6.34 -19.47 -2.17
N ASP A 330 6.92 -19.36 -0.97
CA ASP A 330 6.99 -20.43 0.01
C ASP A 330 5.60 -20.81 0.53
N HIS A 331 4.77 -19.80 0.82
CA HIS A 331 3.38 -19.99 1.20
C HIS A 331 2.59 -20.70 0.10
N VAL A 332 2.78 -20.32 -1.16
CA VAL A 332 2.15 -20.95 -2.32
C VAL A 332 2.59 -22.39 -2.45
N ALA A 333 3.89 -22.68 -2.34
CA ALA A 333 4.45 -24.03 -2.46
C ALA A 333 3.91 -24.96 -1.37
N LEU A 334 3.96 -24.56 -0.10
CA LEU A 334 3.49 -25.40 1.01
C LEU A 334 1.97 -25.57 0.95
N TYR A 335 1.19 -24.50 0.70
CA TYR A 335 -0.26 -24.64 0.62
C TYR A 335 -0.68 -25.52 -0.57
N GLY A 336 -0.03 -25.37 -1.73
CA GLY A 336 -0.25 -26.24 -2.89
C GLY A 336 0.06 -27.71 -2.60
N ALA A 337 1.15 -28.00 -1.88
CA ALA A 337 1.50 -29.37 -1.46
C ALA A 337 0.45 -29.95 -0.49
N LEU A 338 -0.02 -29.17 0.48
CA LEU A 338 -1.09 -29.58 1.41
C LEU A 338 -2.42 -29.88 0.69
N LEU A 339 -2.80 -29.04 -0.29
CA LEU A 339 -3.98 -29.26 -1.13
C LEU A 339 -3.85 -30.53 -1.96
N ALA A 340 -2.72 -30.73 -2.63
CA ALA A 340 -2.44 -31.91 -3.45
C ALA A 340 -2.50 -33.21 -2.62
N ALA A 341 -1.99 -33.19 -1.37
CA ALA A 341 -2.02 -34.34 -0.45
C ALA A 341 -3.44 -34.80 -0.09
N VAL A 342 -4.47 -33.99 -0.29
CA VAL A 342 -5.89 -34.30 -0.05
C VAL A 342 -6.72 -34.33 -1.35
N GLY A 343 -6.05 -34.37 -2.52
CA GLY A 343 -6.66 -34.53 -3.83
C GLY A 343 -7.24 -33.26 -4.44
N ILE A 344 -6.84 -32.04 -3.95
CA ILE A 344 -7.30 -30.77 -4.48
C ILE A 344 -6.22 -30.19 -5.41
N THR A 345 -6.59 -29.93 -6.66
CA THR A 345 -5.68 -29.29 -7.64
C THR A 345 -5.55 -27.79 -7.37
N SER A 346 -4.34 -27.30 -7.43
CA SER A 346 -4.06 -25.85 -7.33
C SER A 346 -2.86 -25.47 -8.17
N GLU A 347 -2.75 -24.18 -8.47
CA GLU A 347 -1.60 -23.64 -9.19
C GLU A 347 -1.14 -22.31 -8.60
N ALA A 348 0.14 -22.00 -8.79
CA ALA A 348 0.70 -20.71 -8.44
C ALA A 348 0.17 -19.61 -9.37
N VAL A 349 -0.06 -18.45 -8.81
CA VAL A 349 -0.52 -17.25 -9.51
C VAL A 349 0.42 -16.11 -9.20
N LEU A 350 1.01 -15.51 -10.22
CA LEU A 350 1.99 -14.46 -10.09
C LEU A 350 1.37 -13.10 -10.45
N LEU A 351 1.66 -12.08 -9.64
CA LEU A 351 1.07 -10.75 -9.80
C LEU A 351 1.97 -9.64 -9.23
N ASN A 352 1.57 -8.40 -9.47
CA ASN A 352 2.13 -7.24 -8.79
C ASN A 352 1.31 -6.90 -7.54
N LEU A 353 1.94 -6.91 -6.36
CA LEU A 353 1.40 -6.37 -5.12
C LEU A 353 2.01 -4.98 -4.90
N GLY A 354 1.29 -3.94 -5.28
CA GLY A 354 1.76 -2.57 -5.21
C GLY A 354 0.81 -1.61 -5.92
N PRO A 355 1.27 -0.45 -6.33
CA PRO A 355 0.40 0.54 -6.97
C PRO A 355 0.04 0.21 -8.42
N TYR A 356 0.61 -0.83 -9.03
CA TYR A 356 0.43 -1.14 -10.46
C TYR A 356 -0.75 -2.08 -10.69
N TYR A 357 -1.66 -1.68 -11.56
CA TYR A 357 -2.87 -2.44 -11.94
C TYR A 357 -2.81 -3.00 -13.37
N THR A 358 -1.62 -2.97 -13.97
CA THR A 358 -1.32 -3.59 -15.27
C THR A 358 -0.05 -4.43 -15.16
N LEU A 359 0.08 -5.45 -15.99
CA LEU A 359 1.36 -6.09 -16.28
C LEU A 359 1.95 -5.45 -17.53
N PRO A 360 3.27 -5.26 -17.61
CA PRO A 360 3.95 -4.91 -18.87
C PRO A 360 3.71 -5.95 -19.95
N ALA A 361 3.94 -5.61 -21.20
CA ALA A 361 3.76 -6.55 -22.32
C ALA A 361 4.79 -7.70 -22.30
N VAL A 362 5.95 -7.49 -21.68
CA VAL A 362 6.99 -8.51 -21.51
C VAL A 362 7.12 -8.89 -20.03
N PRO A 363 7.36 -10.17 -19.70
CA PRO A 363 7.40 -10.64 -18.33
C PRO A 363 8.75 -10.41 -17.66
N GLY A 364 8.75 -10.33 -16.32
CA GLY A 364 9.97 -10.30 -15.53
C GLY A 364 9.69 -10.32 -14.04
N TYR A 365 10.66 -10.81 -13.28
CA TYR A 365 10.67 -10.68 -11.83
C TYR A 365 11.28 -9.35 -11.43
N GLY A 366 10.70 -8.71 -10.42
CA GLY A 366 11.20 -7.47 -9.85
C GLY A 366 10.14 -6.71 -9.08
N ALA A 367 10.56 -5.74 -8.26
CA ALA A 367 9.67 -4.99 -7.37
C ALA A 367 8.51 -4.30 -8.11
N SER A 368 8.75 -3.83 -9.32
CA SER A 368 7.76 -3.08 -10.12
C SER A 368 7.04 -3.93 -11.17
N ALA A 369 7.44 -5.19 -11.37
CA ALA A 369 6.78 -6.10 -12.32
C ALA A 369 6.00 -7.19 -11.57
N ILE A 370 6.54 -8.42 -11.50
CA ILE A 370 5.96 -9.50 -10.70
C ILE A 370 6.73 -9.58 -9.38
N ASN A 371 6.04 -9.38 -8.26
CA ASN A 371 6.65 -9.35 -6.93
C ASN A 371 5.85 -10.10 -5.86
N HIS A 372 4.74 -10.75 -6.23
CA HIS A 372 3.89 -11.49 -5.31
C HIS A 372 3.33 -12.76 -5.94
N ALA A 373 3.02 -13.75 -5.09
CA ALA A 373 2.43 -15.00 -5.49
C ALA A 373 1.28 -15.38 -4.56
N ILE A 374 0.19 -15.87 -5.16
CA ILE A 374 -0.99 -16.43 -4.49
C ILE A 374 -1.37 -17.77 -5.14
N VAL A 375 -2.43 -18.41 -4.68
CA VAL A 375 -2.89 -19.70 -5.19
C VAL A 375 -4.23 -19.55 -5.91
N TRP A 376 -4.37 -20.23 -7.05
CA TRP A 376 -5.65 -20.48 -7.72
C TRP A 376 -6.08 -21.93 -7.50
N ILE A 377 -7.33 -22.15 -7.14
CA ILE A 377 -7.95 -23.47 -6.95
C ILE A 377 -9.06 -23.61 -7.99
N PRO A 378 -8.78 -24.28 -9.15
CA PRO A 378 -9.70 -24.30 -10.29
C PRO A 378 -11.08 -24.89 -9.97
N GLU A 379 -11.13 -26.02 -9.26
CA GLU A 379 -12.39 -26.68 -8.92
C GLU A 379 -13.30 -25.85 -8.00
N LEU A 380 -12.72 -24.94 -7.21
CA LEU A 380 -13.46 -24.02 -6.34
C LEU A 380 -13.68 -22.65 -6.98
N GLN A 381 -13.07 -22.39 -8.14
CA GLN A 381 -13.04 -21.05 -8.77
C GLN A 381 -12.64 -19.95 -7.79
N ARG A 382 -11.56 -20.20 -7.00
CA ARG A 382 -11.12 -19.31 -5.92
C ARG A 382 -9.63 -19.02 -5.96
N PHE A 383 -9.33 -17.75 -5.79
CA PHE A 383 -7.98 -17.30 -5.40
C PHE A 383 -7.85 -17.34 -3.88
N ALA A 384 -6.64 -17.66 -3.39
CA ALA A 384 -6.32 -17.70 -1.97
C ALA A 384 -4.93 -17.12 -1.72
N ASP A 385 -4.83 -16.13 -0.84
CA ASP A 385 -3.57 -15.50 -0.43
C ASP A 385 -3.27 -15.88 1.03
N THR A 386 -2.45 -16.91 1.21
CA THR A 386 -2.08 -17.41 2.55
C THR A 386 -1.07 -16.53 3.28
N THR A 387 -0.48 -15.52 2.62
CA THR A 387 0.44 -14.56 3.23
C THR A 387 -0.30 -13.53 4.10
N ALA A 388 -1.56 -13.29 3.75
CA ALA A 388 -2.42 -12.36 4.46
C ALA A 388 -3.02 -13.02 5.72
N GLY A 389 -2.21 -13.25 6.74
CA GLY A 389 -2.58 -13.96 7.97
C GLY A 389 -3.82 -13.43 8.71
N GLY A 390 -4.25 -12.20 8.41
CA GLY A 390 -5.48 -11.60 8.93
C GLY A 390 -6.72 -11.83 8.07
N ILE A 391 -6.60 -12.42 6.87
CA ILE A 391 -7.72 -12.56 5.93
C ILE A 391 -8.25 -13.99 5.91
N ALA A 392 -9.58 -14.17 5.94
CA ALA A 392 -10.22 -15.48 5.93
C ALA A 392 -10.24 -16.09 4.52
N PHE A 393 -10.26 -17.43 4.43
CA PHE A 393 -10.45 -18.15 3.18
C PHE A 393 -11.72 -17.69 2.44
N GLY A 394 -11.59 -17.44 1.15
CA GLY A 394 -12.67 -16.93 0.31
C GLY A 394 -12.80 -15.41 0.26
N THR A 395 -12.00 -14.71 1.04
CA THR A 395 -11.82 -13.25 0.98
C THR A 395 -10.40 -12.95 0.51
N LEU A 396 -10.21 -11.94 -0.33
CA LEU A 396 -8.88 -11.49 -0.75
C LEU A 396 -8.50 -10.18 -0.04
N PRO A 397 -7.21 -9.98 0.27
CA PRO A 397 -6.72 -8.68 0.71
C PRO A 397 -7.00 -7.60 -0.37
N PRO A 398 -7.33 -6.36 0.01
CA PRO A 398 -7.58 -5.30 -0.97
C PRO A 398 -6.43 -5.11 -1.98
N GLY A 399 -5.18 -5.31 -1.56
CA GLY A 399 -4.01 -5.15 -2.42
C GLY A 399 -3.89 -6.13 -3.58
N VAL A 400 -4.55 -7.31 -3.52
CA VAL A 400 -4.54 -8.32 -4.60
C VAL A 400 -5.84 -8.37 -5.38
N MET A 401 -6.79 -7.48 -5.08
CA MET A 401 -8.05 -7.36 -5.80
C MET A 401 -7.85 -6.62 -7.13
N ASP A 402 -8.64 -6.99 -8.16
CA ASP A 402 -8.65 -6.37 -9.50
C ASP A 402 -7.27 -6.33 -10.17
N ARG A 403 -6.41 -7.32 -9.90
CA ARG A 403 -5.07 -7.40 -10.46
C ARG A 403 -5.02 -8.28 -11.69
N PRO A 404 -4.31 -7.88 -12.76
CA PRO A 404 -3.91 -8.83 -13.78
C PRO A 404 -2.91 -9.82 -13.16
N VAL A 405 -3.07 -11.09 -13.49
CA VAL A 405 -2.28 -12.18 -12.93
C VAL A 405 -1.85 -13.16 -14.01
N LEU A 406 -0.72 -13.82 -13.78
CA LEU A 406 -0.26 -14.95 -14.57
C LEU A 406 -0.60 -16.25 -13.84
N LEU A 407 -1.42 -17.10 -14.45
CA LEU A 407 -1.65 -18.48 -14.02
C LEU A 407 -0.45 -19.31 -14.49
N VAL A 408 0.28 -19.90 -13.53
CA VAL A 408 1.55 -20.58 -13.86
C VAL A 408 1.31 -21.94 -14.54
N GLY A 409 0.15 -22.55 -14.33
CA GLY A 409 -0.18 -23.87 -14.87
C GLY A 409 -0.08 -23.95 -16.39
N ASP A 410 -0.67 -23.01 -17.09
CA ASP A 410 -0.70 -22.95 -18.56
C ASP A 410 -0.11 -21.67 -19.16
N GLY A 411 0.31 -20.71 -18.34
CA GLY A 411 0.83 -19.44 -18.80
C GLY A 411 -0.24 -18.42 -19.19
N THR A 412 -1.51 -18.69 -18.84
CA THR A 412 -2.64 -17.80 -19.17
C THR A 412 -2.65 -16.56 -18.29
N LEU A 413 -2.96 -15.41 -18.91
CA LEU A 413 -3.24 -14.18 -18.18
C LEU A 413 -4.71 -14.14 -17.76
N ALA A 414 -4.95 -13.87 -16.49
CA ALA A 414 -6.28 -13.76 -15.89
C ALA A 414 -6.38 -12.47 -15.05
N ARG A 415 -7.43 -12.35 -14.26
CA ARG A 415 -7.60 -11.22 -13.33
C ARG A 415 -8.27 -11.70 -12.03
N THR A 416 -7.78 -11.22 -10.90
CA THR A 416 -8.45 -11.44 -9.62
C THR A 416 -9.79 -10.70 -9.56
N PRO A 417 -10.75 -11.11 -8.71
CA PRO A 417 -12.04 -10.44 -8.59
C PRO A 417 -11.90 -8.93 -8.39
N ALA A 418 -12.71 -8.17 -9.14
CA ALA A 418 -12.69 -6.70 -9.07
C ALA A 418 -13.37 -6.18 -7.80
N THR A 419 -14.37 -6.90 -7.32
CA THR A 419 -15.16 -6.54 -6.13
C THR A 419 -15.34 -7.74 -5.22
N GLN A 420 -15.55 -7.48 -3.95
CA GLN A 420 -16.01 -8.44 -2.96
C GLN A 420 -16.89 -7.73 -1.93
N PRO A 421 -17.85 -8.42 -1.29
CA PRO A 421 -18.70 -7.80 -0.28
C PRO A 421 -17.86 -7.17 0.83
N ARG A 422 -18.15 -5.93 1.14
CA ARG A 422 -17.58 -5.20 2.27
C ARG A 422 -18.58 -4.19 2.78
N GLY A 423 -18.70 -4.07 4.09
CA GLY A 423 -19.59 -3.11 4.70
C GLY A 423 -19.07 -2.64 6.04
N ARG A 424 -19.53 -1.48 6.45
CA ARG A 424 -19.32 -0.91 7.77
C ARG A 424 -20.64 -0.37 8.29
N ALA A 425 -21.08 -0.88 9.44
CA ALA A 425 -22.20 -0.36 10.19
C ALA A 425 -21.70 0.31 11.48
N THR A 426 -22.15 1.53 11.76
CA THR A 426 -21.79 2.25 12.97
C THR A 426 -23.03 2.65 13.76
N ARG A 427 -22.93 2.57 15.09
CA ARG A 427 -23.95 3.06 15.99
C ARG A 427 -23.30 3.88 17.10
N LEU A 428 -23.65 5.16 17.15
CA LEU A 428 -23.22 6.10 18.17
C LEU A 428 -24.38 6.37 19.13
N GLN A 429 -24.14 6.30 20.43
CA GLN A 429 -25.06 6.73 21.48
C GLN A 429 -24.32 7.71 22.39
N ILE A 430 -24.92 8.86 22.66
CA ILE A 430 -24.37 9.88 23.58
C ILE A 430 -25.48 10.34 24.49
N ASP A 431 -25.25 10.25 25.81
CA ASP A 431 -26.09 10.84 26.84
C ASP A 431 -25.39 12.06 27.43
N VAL A 432 -25.93 13.25 27.15
CA VAL A 432 -25.35 14.54 27.57
C VAL A 432 -26.01 14.98 28.89
N ASP A 433 -25.20 15.21 29.90
CA ASP A 433 -25.68 15.73 31.18
C ASP A 433 -25.84 17.27 31.20
N ALA A 434 -26.37 17.80 32.32
CA ALA A 434 -26.60 19.24 32.49
C ALA A 434 -25.29 20.08 32.50
N SER A 435 -24.13 19.45 32.71
CA SER A 435 -22.82 20.12 32.67
C SER A 435 -22.26 20.22 31.24
N GLY A 436 -22.88 19.54 30.29
CA GLY A 436 -22.41 19.42 28.92
C GLY A 436 -21.40 18.29 28.70
N THR A 437 -21.21 17.42 29.69
CA THR A 437 -20.41 16.21 29.56
C THR A 437 -21.24 15.11 28.90
N GLY A 438 -20.69 14.41 27.91
CA GLY A 438 -21.32 13.29 27.24
C GLY A 438 -20.78 11.96 27.74
N THR A 439 -21.64 10.99 28.05
CA THR A 439 -21.24 9.58 28.14
C THR A 439 -21.56 8.93 26.81
N PHE A 440 -20.60 8.21 26.21
CA PHE A 440 -20.80 7.68 24.86
C PHE A 440 -20.52 6.19 24.74
N ALA A 441 -21.18 5.56 23.78
CA ALA A 441 -20.86 4.26 23.22
C ALA A 441 -20.88 4.34 21.69
N TYR A 442 -19.78 3.98 21.06
CA TYR A 442 -19.63 3.96 19.59
C TYR A 442 -19.28 2.54 19.16
N ARG A 443 -20.21 1.86 18.54
CA ARG A 443 -20.04 0.51 17.98
C ARG A 443 -19.78 0.61 16.51
N VAL A 444 -18.73 -0.08 16.04
CA VAL A 444 -18.43 -0.32 14.63
C VAL A 444 -18.52 -1.81 14.37
N GLU A 445 -19.25 -2.21 13.36
CA GLU A 445 -19.30 -3.59 12.88
C GLU A 445 -18.88 -3.60 11.41
N ASP A 446 -17.74 -4.23 11.15
CA ASP A 446 -17.18 -4.41 9.81
C ASP A 446 -17.51 -5.79 9.26
N SER A 447 -17.66 -5.90 7.93
CA SER A 447 -17.81 -7.15 7.20
C SER A 447 -16.80 -7.24 6.04
N GLY A 448 -16.51 -8.47 5.58
CA GLY A 448 -15.51 -8.74 4.54
C GLY A 448 -14.08 -8.45 4.98
N ALA A 449 -13.23 -7.99 4.07
CA ALA A 449 -11.82 -7.70 4.36
C ALA A 449 -11.60 -6.70 5.51
N PRO A 450 -12.36 -5.61 5.66
CA PRO A 450 -12.24 -4.72 6.81
C PRO A 450 -12.39 -5.42 8.15
N ALA A 451 -13.38 -6.34 8.29
CA ALA A 451 -13.58 -7.12 9.51
C ALA A 451 -12.35 -7.96 9.88
N GLU A 452 -11.76 -8.61 8.88
CA GLU A 452 -10.60 -9.47 9.08
C GLU A 452 -9.35 -8.65 9.46
N LEU A 453 -9.14 -7.51 8.81
CA LEU A 453 -8.03 -6.61 9.11
C LEU A 453 -8.14 -6.05 10.53
N GLU A 454 -9.32 -5.55 10.91
CA GLU A 454 -9.58 -4.99 12.24
C GLU A 454 -9.43 -6.07 13.33
N ARG A 455 -10.00 -7.26 13.13
CA ARG A 455 -9.83 -8.41 14.03
C ARG A 455 -8.35 -8.76 14.22
N ASN A 456 -7.57 -8.73 13.16
CA ASN A 456 -6.14 -9.05 13.22
C ASN A 456 -5.34 -8.01 14.03
N VAL A 457 -5.70 -6.72 13.96
CA VAL A 457 -5.11 -5.67 14.80
C VAL A 457 -5.33 -6.01 16.27
N PHE A 458 -6.58 -6.29 16.69
CA PHE A 458 -6.88 -6.58 18.08
C PHE A 458 -6.40 -7.96 18.54
N ARG A 459 -6.31 -8.95 17.66
CA ARG A 459 -5.72 -10.27 17.98
C ARG A 459 -4.25 -10.16 18.37
N ARG A 460 -3.51 -9.22 17.76
CA ARG A 460 -2.09 -8.99 18.04
C ARG A 460 -1.84 -7.98 19.14
N ALA A 461 -2.82 -7.17 19.48
CA ALA A 461 -2.68 -6.12 20.48
C ALA A 461 -2.73 -6.70 21.90
N THR A 462 -1.80 -6.28 22.75
CA THR A 462 -1.93 -6.45 24.20
C THR A 462 -3.08 -5.58 24.72
N HIS A 463 -3.58 -5.87 25.90
CA HIS A 463 -4.63 -5.05 26.53
C HIS A 463 -4.26 -3.56 26.56
N ARG A 464 -3.02 -3.23 26.94
CA ARG A 464 -2.53 -1.84 26.94
C ARG A 464 -2.57 -1.20 25.57
N GLN A 465 -2.13 -1.92 24.53
CA GLN A 465 -2.15 -1.42 23.14
C GLN A 465 -3.60 -1.22 22.65
N ALA A 466 -4.51 -2.12 22.98
CA ALA A 466 -5.92 -1.96 22.65
C ALA A 466 -6.52 -0.69 23.27
N GLN A 467 -6.23 -0.42 24.56
CA GLN A 467 -6.68 0.82 25.21
C GLN A 467 -6.01 2.06 24.63
N GLN A 468 -4.74 1.97 24.22
CA GLN A 468 -4.07 3.06 23.51
C GLN A 468 -4.74 3.37 22.18
N ILE A 469 -5.11 2.34 21.39
CA ILE A 469 -5.87 2.50 20.14
C ILE A 469 -7.18 3.27 20.41
N ALA A 470 -7.91 2.94 21.49
CA ALA A 470 -9.14 3.64 21.83
C ALA A 470 -8.91 5.14 22.12
N ALA A 471 -7.89 5.45 22.92
CA ALA A 471 -7.51 6.83 23.24
C ALA A 471 -7.06 7.61 22.01
N ASP A 472 -6.30 6.97 21.10
CA ASP A 472 -5.86 7.58 19.84
C ASP A 472 -7.04 7.89 18.91
N ARG A 473 -7.99 6.96 18.79
CA ARG A 473 -9.22 7.16 18.01
C ARG A 473 -10.06 8.33 18.55
N LEU A 474 -10.17 8.46 19.87
CA LEU A 474 -10.84 9.61 20.47
C LEU A 474 -10.10 10.91 20.12
N ARG A 475 -8.77 10.96 20.30
CA ARG A 475 -7.97 12.16 19.97
C ARG A 475 -8.09 12.60 18.52
N GLN A 476 -8.17 11.65 17.59
CA GLN A 476 -8.33 11.94 16.16
C GLN A 476 -9.64 12.65 15.80
N THR A 477 -10.67 12.56 16.67
CA THR A 477 -11.92 13.32 16.46
C THR A 477 -11.82 14.79 16.88
N GLY A 478 -10.74 15.21 17.54
CA GLY A 478 -10.62 16.51 18.17
C GLY A 478 -11.41 16.67 19.47
N LEU A 479 -12.11 15.61 19.93
CA LEU A 479 -12.86 15.62 21.18
C LEU A 479 -11.95 15.23 22.36
N TYR A 480 -12.25 15.78 23.53
CA TYR A 480 -11.54 15.48 24.78
C TYR A 480 -12.36 14.53 25.66
N GLY A 481 -11.68 13.71 26.46
CA GLY A 481 -12.34 12.79 27.37
C GLY A 481 -11.58 11.48 27.56
N THR A 482 -12.32 10.43 27.90
CA THR A 482 -11.76 9.08 28.08
C THR A 482 -12.39 8.11 27.08
N ALA A 483 -11.63 7.10 26.65
CA ALA A 483 -12.14 6.04 25.79
C ALA A 483 -11.54 4.68 26.17
N HIS A 484 -12.39 3.66 26.19
CA HIS A 484 -12.04 2.25 26.36
C HIS A 484 -12.59 1.45 25.19
N VAL A 485 -11.91 0.38 24.78
CA VAL A 485 -12.37 -0.48 23.71
C VAL A 485 -12.79 -1.86 24.23
N LEU A 486 -13.91 -2.33 23.70
CA LEU A 486 -14.37 -3.72 23.77
C LEU A 486 -14.41 -4.28 22.36
N THR A 487 -14.12 -5.56 22.19
CA THR A 487 -14.14 -6.23 20.88
C THR A 487 -15.01 -7.47 20.91
N SER A 488 -15.55 -7.86 19.76
CA SER A 488 -16.06 -9.22 19.57
C SER A 488 -14.91 -10.23 19.62
N ASP A 489 -15.22 -11.52 19.49
CA ASP A 489 -14.22 -12.58 19.61
C ASP A 489 -13.08 -12.42 18.57
N VAL A 490 -11.89 -12.11 19.06
CA VAL A 490 -10.66 -12.00 18.25
C VAL A 490 -10.13 -13.36 17.79
N ALA A 491 -10.55 -14.46 18.44
CA ALA A 491 -10.14 -15.82 18.04
C ALA A 491 -10.98 -16.37 16.89
N ALA A 492 -12.13 -15.76 16.59
CA ALA A 492 -12.94 -16.14 15.43
C ALA A 492 -12.11 -16.05 14.14
N THR A 493 -12.26 -17.04 13.26
CA THR A 493 -11.48 -17.14 12.02
C THR A 493 -12.17 -16.50 10.83
N ARG A 494 -13.42 -16.06 10.96
CA ARG A 494 -14.24 -15.46 9.90
C ARG A 494 -15.46 -14.74 10.45
N GLY A 495 -16.19 -14.08 9.55
CA GLY A 495 -17.44 -13.38 9.85
C GLY A 495 -17.25 -11.93 10.28
N PRO A 496 -18.32 -11.20 10.54
CA PRO A 496 -18.25 -9.82 10.98
C PRO A 496 -17.39 -9.64 12.23
N PHE A 497 -16.81 -8.47 12.38
CA PHE A 497 -16.05 -8.10 13.57
C PHE A 497 -16.52 -6.77 14.10
N ALA A 498 -16.78 -6.70 15.39
CA ALA A 498 -17.25 -5.49 16.03
C ALA A 498 -16.27 -4.98 17.08
N THR A 499 -16.09 -3.67 17.09
CA THR A 499 -15.44 -2.91 18.17
C THR A 499 -16.43 -1.94 18.78
N THR A 500 -16.36 -1.73 20.08
CA THR A 500 -17.15 -0.71 20.80
C THR A 500 -16.20 0.17 21.59
N LEU A 501 -16.14 1.46 21.26
CA LEU A 501 -15.50 2.46 22.09
C LEU A 501 -16.54 3.03 23.03
N GLN A 502 -16.22 3.15 24.31
CA GLN A 502 -17.08 3.75 25.31
C GLN A 502 -16.29 4.61 26.30
N GLY A 503 -16.88 5.66 26.79
CA GLY A 503 -16.21 6.57 27.70
C GLY A 503 -16.96 7.88 27.90
N THR A 504 -16.21 8.94 28.15
CA THR A 504 -16.75 10.28 28.41
C THR A 504 -16.19 11.29 27.42
N LEU A 505 -17.01 12.29 27.09
CA LEU A 505 -16.65 13.44 26.24
C LEU A 505 -16.79 14.70 27.11
N GLU A 506 -15.67 15.34 27.38
CA GLU A 506 -15.63 16.58 28.15
C GLU A 506 -16.05 17.74 27.25
N HIS A 507 -16.89 18.66 27.79
CA HIS A 507 -17.36 19.85 27.04
C HIS A 507 -17.97 19.53 25.68
N PHE A 508 -18.70 18.40 25.56
CA PHE A 508 -19.38 18.02 24.32
C PHE A 508 -20.44 19.04 23.92
N THR A 509 -21.12 19.65 24.92
CA THR A 509 -21.97 20.84 24.72
C THR A 509 -21.64 21.93 25.73
N TRP A 510 -21.98 23.18 25.38
CA TRP A 510 -21.87 24.33 26.29
C TRP A 510 -23.24 24.57 26.97
N PRO A 511 -23.38 24.35 28.29
CA PRO A 511 -24.68 24.39 28.97
C PRO A 511 -25.33 25.79 28.96
N ASP A 512 -24.54 26.86 28.88
CA ASP A 512 -25.04 28.25 28.92
C ASP A 512 -24.89 28.95 27.53
N GLY A 513 -24.51 28.21 26.48
CA GLY A 513 -24.15 28.78 25.20
C GLY A 513 -24.87 28.18 24.00
N THR A 514 -24.22 28.33 22.87
CA THR A 514 -24.57 27.68 21.59
C THR A 514 -23.47 26.71 21.22
N THR A 515 -23.84 25.50 20.85
CA THR A 515 -22.91 24.47 20.35
C THR A 515 -23.35 24.04 18.95
N ALA A 516 -22.42 24.01 18.01
CA ALA A 516 -22.58 23.34 16.73
C ALA A 516 -21.96 21.93 16.87
N LEU A 517 -22.80 20.92 16.86
CA LEU A 517 -22.38 19.52 16.94
C LEU A 517 -22.22 18.97 15.52
N PRO A 518 -21.13 18.23 15.19
CA PRO A 518 -21.13 17.40 14.01
C PRO A 518 -22.40 16.54 14.02
N ALA A 519 -23.11 16.47 12.90
CA ALA A 519 -24.34 15.69 12.85
C ALA A 519 -24.08 14.23 13.26
N LEU A 520 -22.91 13.69 12.88
CA LEU A 520 -22.44 12.39 13.35
C LEU A 520 -20.93 12.42 13.56
N THR A 521 -20.45 11.99 14.72
CA THR A 521 -19.02 11.86 15.01
C THR A 521 -18.59 10.42 14.79
N SER A 522 -17.53 10.23 14.01
CA SER A 522 -16.93 8.91 13.76
C SER A 522 -15.55 8.80 14.41
N PHE A 523 -15.36 7.81 15.27
CA PHE A 523 -14.11 7.56 16.00
C PHE A 523 -13.17 6.57 15.28
N ALA A 524 -13.55 6.03 14.16
CA ALA A 524 -12.79 4.98 13.47
C ALA A 524 -12.81 5.14 11.94
N GLY A 525 -12.90 6.39 11.47
CA GLY A 525 -13.09 6.66 10.05
C GLY A 525 -14.47 6.21 9.59
N GLY A 526 -15.41 7.12 9.45
CA GLY A 526 -16.75 6.85 8.97
C GLY A 526 -16.94 7.32 7.54
N LEU A 527 -18.19 7.46 7.16
CA LEU A 527 -18.59 7.88 5.83
C LEU A 527 -17.98 9.23 5.42
N ALA A 528 -17.91 10.20 6.34
CA ALA A 528 -17.29 11.50 6.07
C ALA A 528 -15.82 11.35 5.62
N THR A 529 -15.01 10.57 6.33
CA THR A 529 -13.61 10.31 5.97
C THR A 529 -13.50 9.62 4.61
N GLN A 530 -14.40 8.67 4.33
CA GLN A 530 -14.39 7.96 3.04
C GLN A 530 -14.74 8.89 1.87
N VAL A 531 -15.74 9.74 2.03
CA VAL A 531 -16.15 10.71 0.99
C VAL A 531 -15.05 11.75 0.76
N GLN A 532 -14.42 12.26 1.84
CA GLN A 532 -13.28 13.17 1.73
C GLN A 532 -12.09 12.53 1.03
N ALA A 533 -11.81 11.25 1.29
CA ALA A 533 -10.74 10.52 0.59
C ALA A 533 -11.01 10.40 -0.91
N TRP A 534 -12.27 10.20 -1.33
CA TRP A 534 -12.62 10.21 -2.75
C TRP A 534 -12.53 11.60 -3.39
N LEU A 535 -12.73 12.67 -2.60
CA LEU A 535 -12.63 14.08 -3.01
C LEU A 535 -11.27 14.72 -2.69
N ALA A 536 -10.24 13.93 -2.37
CA ALA A 536 -8.91 14.45 -2.03
C ALA A 536 -8.32 15.37 -3.11
N GLU A 537 -8.68 15.13 -4.37
CA GLU A 537 -8.34 16.00 -5.50
C GLU A 537 -9.57 16.76 -6.00
N PRO A 538 -9.47 18.05 -6.25
CA PRO A 538 -10.59 18.86 -6.78
C PRO A 538 -10.94 18.47 -8.22
N GLU A 539 -9.98 18.05 -9.00
CA GLU A 539 -10.07 17.51 -10.36
C GLU A 539 -9.05 16.39 -10.51
N ARG A 540 -9.31 15.44 -11.39
CA ARG A 540 -8.39 14.34 -11.64
C ARG A 540 -8.02 14.28 -13.10
N THR A 541 -6.73 14.09 -13.35
CA THR A 541 -6.15 13.79 -14.66
C THR A 541 -5.55 12.38 -14.71
N GLN A 542 -5.41 11.73 -13.55
CA GLN A 542 -4.76 10.44 -13.37
C GLN A 542 -5.77 9.38 -12.89
N PRO A 543 -5.65 8.11 -13.31
CA PRO A 543 -6.43 7.01 -12.75
C PRO A 543 -6.11 6.81 -11.26
N TRP A 544 -7.13 6.49 -10.47
CA TRP A 544 -7.01 6.45 -9.02
C TRP A 544 -7.73 5.24 -8.41
N VAL A 545 -7.36 4.88 -7.17
CA VAL A 545 -7.96 3.76 -6.45
C VAL A 545 -9.30 4.17 -5.86
N CYS A 546 -10.40 3.59 -6.39
CA CYS A 546 -11.77 3.88 -6.00
C CYS A 546 -12.45 2.63 -5.41
N ILE A 547 -12.26 2.40 -4.12
CA ILE A 547 -12.84 1.22 -3.46
C ILE A 547 -14.20 1.60 -2.87
N GLY A 548 -15.27 0.97 -3.39
CA GLY A 548 -16.64 1.12 -2.91
C GLY A 548 -16.96 0.26 -1.69
N GLY A 549 -18.23 0.21 -1.32
CA GLY A 549 -18.76 -0.59 -0.22
C GLY A 549 -20.07 -0.03 0.32
N ASP A 550 -20.62 -0.71 1.32
CA ASP A 550 -21.86 -0.32 1.99
C ASP A 550 -21.55 0.28 3.37
N PHE A 551 -22.16 1.41 3.67
CA PHE A 551 -21.98 2.16 4.91
C PHE A 551 -23.36 2.47 5.51
N ASP A 552 -23.57 2.03 6.75
CA ASP A 552 -24.75 2.35 7.54
C ASP A 552 -24.29 3.07 8.83
N GLU A 553 -24.74 4.30 9.04
CA GLU A 553 -24.39 5.08 10.21
C GLU A 553 -25.67 5.50 10.95
N THR A 554 -25.68 5.28 12.27
CA THR A 554 -26.76 5.73 13.13
C THR A 554 -26.20 6.46 14.35
N ALA A 555 -26.86 7.52 14.79
CA ALA A 555 -26.57 8.18 16.05
C ALA A 555 -27.85 8.49 16.82
N GLU A 556 -27.79 8.33 18.13
CA GLU A 556 -28.80 8.74 19.12
C GLU A 556 -28.10 9.62 20.15
N ILE A 557 -28.50 10.90 20.23
CA ILE A 557 -27.91 11.86 21.19
C ILE A 557 -29.02 12.37 22.08
N ALA A 558 -29.02 11.94 23.36
CA ALA A 558 -29.93 12.44 24.39
C ALA A 558 -29.37 13.76 24.94
N LEU A 559 -30.17 14.82 24.84
CA LEU A 559 -29.82 16.17 25.29
C LEU A 559 -30.55 16.48 26.60
N PRO A 560 -29.93 17.21 27.54
CA PRO A 560 -30.61 17.63 28.75
C PRO A 560 -31.70 18.66 28.46
N ASP A 561 -32.73 18.74 29.33
CA ASP A 561 -33.84 19.68 29.22
C ASP A 561 -33.43 21.14 29.15
N THR A 562 -32.22 21.46 29.61
CA THR A 562 -31.62 22.80 29.58
C THR A 562 -31.19 23.22 28.17
N LEU A 563 -31.10 22.30 27.23
CA LEU A 563 -30.75 22.54 25.85
C LEU A 563 -31.96 22.39 24.92
N ARG A 564 -31.92 23.07 23.78
CA ARG A 564 -32.87 22.93 22.67
C ARG A 564 -32.14 22.85 21.37
N VAL A 565 -32.59 22.02 20.45
CA VAL A 565 -32.17 22.04 19.05
C VAL A 565 -32.80 23.26 18.39
N THR A 566 -31.97 24.06 17.71
CA THR A 566 -32.42 25.26 17.00
C THR A 566 -32.26 25.16 15.49
N ASP A 567 -31.41 24.27 15.04
CA ASP A 567 -31.20 24.01 13.61
C ASP A 567 -30.83 22.53 13.38
N LEU A 568 -31.47 21.92 12.40
CA LEU A 568 -31.23 20.54 11.96
C LEU A 568 -30.89 20.56 10.47
N PRO A 569 -29.95 19.71 10.03
CA PRO A 569 -29.76 19.48 8.61
C PRO A 569 -31.05 18.97 7.94
N THR A 570 -31.20 19.27 6.65
CA THR A 570 -32.29 18.71 5.85
C THR A 570 -31.93 17.32 5.35
N ASP A 571 -32.91 16.43 5.30
CA ASP A 571 -32.77 15.11 4.72
C ASP A 571 -32.23 15.20 3.28
N THR A 572 -31.30 14.33 2.96
CA THR A 572 -30.69 14.28 1.64
C THR A 572 -30.86 12.87 1.05
N ALA A 573 -31.26 12.81 -0.21
CA ALA A 573 -31.27 11.58 -0.99
C ALA A 573 -30.62 11.82 -2.34
N VAL A 574 -29.72 10.93 -2.73
CA VAL A 574 -29.02 10.96 -4.02
C VAL A 574 -28.91 9.55 -4.55
N ARG A 575 -29.27 9.36 -5.82
CA ARG A 575 -29.06 8.09 -6.51
C ARG A 575 -28.58 8.37 -7.92
N ASP A 576 -27.47 7.72 -8.29
CA ASP A 576 -26.93 7.71 -9.65
C ASP A 576 -26.32 6.34 -10.00
N GLY A 577 -25.49 6.26 -11.04
CA GLY A 577 -24.85 5.02 -11.47
C GLY A 577 -23.77 4.47 -10.51
N PHE A 578 -23.29 5.28 -9.57
CA PHE A 578 -22.22 4.94 -8.64
C PHE A 578 -22.67 4.90 -7.18
N PHE A 579 -23.65 5.74 -6.81
CA PHE A 579 -24.05 5.97 -5.44
C PHE A 579 -25.55 5.83 -5.21
N ASP A 580 -25.90 5.21 -4.08
CA ASP A 580 -27.23 5.29 -3.49
C ASP A 580 -27.06 5.78 -2.05
N TYR A 581 -27.39 7.06 -1.82
CA TYR A 581 -27.19 7.74 -0.55
C TYR A 581 -28.49 8.29 0.00
N ALA A 582 -28.71 8.14 1.31
CA ALA A 582 -29.80 8.78 2.04
C ALA A 582 -29.36 9.15 3.46
N SER A 583 -29.78 10.32 3.93
CA SER A 583 -29.68 10.76 5.31
C SER A 583 -31.03 11.20 5.86
N HIS A 584 -31.20 11.07 7.17
CA HIS A 584 -32.41 11.50 7.86
C HIS A 584 -32.07 12.01 9.27
N TYR A 585 -32.65 13.15 9.66
CA TYR A 585 -32.39 13.86 10.89
C TYR A 585 -33.69 14.17 11.63
N VAL A 586 -33.86 13.67 12.85
CA VAL A 586 -35.05 13.89 13.64
C VAL A 586 -34.66 14.28 15.07
N PHE A 587 -35.28 15.32 15.59
CA PHE A 587 -35.25 15.63 17.01
C PHE A 587 -36.64 15.45 17.60
N ASP A 588 -36.77 14.57 18.61
CA ASP A 588 -38.00 14.39 19.37
C ASP A 588 -38.01 15.32 20.61
N PRO A 589 -38.83 16.35 20.61
CA PRO A 589 -38.89 17.28 21.76
C PRO A 589 -39.51 16.69 23.01
N ALA A 590 -40.18 15.52 22.96
CA ALA A 590 -40.78 14.88 24.11
C ALA A 590 -39.76 14.03 24.89
N THR A 591 -38.86 13.37 24.16
CA THR A 591 -37.79 12.55 24.75
C THR A 591 -36.45 13.26 24.80
N HIS A 592 -36.32 14.41 24.16
CA HIS A 592 -35.09 15.18 23.98
C HIS A 592 -33.98 14.40 23.26
N VAL A 593 -34.32 13.47 22.37
CA VAL A 593 -33.40 12.64 21.62
C VAL A 593 -33.29 13.12 20.20
N LEU A 594 -32.04 13.37 19.77
CA LEU A 594 -31.68 13.58 18.38
C LEU A 594 -31.31 12.22 17.76
N GLN A 595 -31.99 11.88 16.65
CA GLN A 595 -31.72 10.67 15.88
C GLN A 595 -31.20 11.04 14.51
N ILE A 596 -30.12 10.38 14.08
CA ILE A 596 -29.49 10.58 12.78
C ILE A 596 -29.25 9.22 12.14
N THR A 597 -29.61 9.11 10.88
CA THR A 597 -29.30 7.93 10.07
C THR A 597 -28.68 8.36 8.75
N ARG A 598 -27.66 7.61 8.30
CA ARG A 598 -27.06 7.77 6.97
C ARG A 598 -26.79 6.40 6.37
N ARG A 599 -27.08 6.25 5.10
CA ARG A 599 -26.78 5.05 4.32
C ARG A 599 -26.12 5.44 3.01
N LEU A 600 -25.04 4.75 2.68
CA LEU A 600 -24.40 4.86 1.37
C LEU A 600 -24.05 3.48 0.85
N SER A 601 -24.49 3.18 -0.39
CA SER A 601 -23.91 2.12 -1.20
C SER A 601 -23.10 2.76 -2.33
N ALA A 602 -21.80 2.43 -2.41
CA ALA A 602 -20.90 2.93 -3.45
C ALA A 602 -20.40 1.76 -4.29
N GLN A 603 -20.70 1.77 -5.60
CA GLN A 603 -20.45 0.66 -6.53
C GLN A 603 -19.67 1.16 -7.74
N PHE A 604 -18.36 0.91 -7.78
CA PHE A 604 -17.49 1.35 -8.88
C PHE A 604 -17.25 0.26 -9.94
N GLY A 605 -17.61 -0.99 -9.66
CA GLY A 605 -17.40 -2.13 -10.56
C GLY A 605 -15.93 -2.59 -10.69
N ARG A 606 -14.96 -1.71 -10.46
CA ARG A 606 -13.53 -1.92 -10.50
C ARG A 606 -12.87 -1.24 -9.30
N GLN A 607 -11.60 -1.56 -9.04
CA GLN A 607 -10.81 -0.85 -8.01
C GLN A 607 -10.04 0.36 -8.54
N VAL A 608 -10.00 0.54 -9.84
CA VAL A 608 -9.39 1.70 -10.51
C VAL A 608 -10.45 2.44 -11.29
N CYS A 609 -10.64 3.70 -10.93
CA CYS A 609 -11.50 4.63 -11.65
C CYS A 609 -10.69 5.53 -12.58
N THR A 610 -11.31 5.95 -13.68
CA THR A 610 -10.73 6.91 -14.63
C THR A 610 -11.04 8.36 -14.23
N PRO A 611 -10.29 9.35 -14.75
CA PRO A 611 -10.63 10.77 -14.61
C PRO A 611 -12.06 11.10 -15.08
N ASP A 612 -12.51 10.51 -16.18
CA ASP A 612 -13.86 10.71 -16.71
C ASP A 612 -14.94 10.20 -15.74
N GLN A 613 -14.70 9.04 -15.10
CA GLN A 613 -15.61 8.54 -14.05
C GLN A 613 -15.62 9.48 -12.84
N PHE A 614 -14.46 10.01 -12.43
CA PHE A 614 -14.42 11.01 -11.36
C PHE A 614 -15.23 12.25 -11.71
N ALA A 615 -15.08 12.78 -12.93
CA ALA A 615 -15.86 13.94 -13.40
C ALA A 615 -17.38 13.68 -13.34
N GLN A 616 -17.83 12.45 -13.67
CA GLN A 616 -19.25 12.06 -13.59
C GLN A 616 -19.76 12.01 -12.13
N MET A 617 -18.97 11.51 -11.20
CA MET A 617 -19.40 11.31 -9.80
C MET A 617 -19.15 12.52 -8.89
N ARG A 618 -18.30 13.49 -9.32
CA ARG A 618 -17.86 14.62 -8.49
C ARG A 618 -19.01 15.43 -7.89
N ALA A 619 -19.99 15.81 -8.71
CA ALA A 619 -21.14 16.62 -8.26
C ALA A 619 -21.97 15.89 -7.18
N THR A 620 -22.15 14.59 -7.35
CA THR A 620 -22.83 13.72 -6.37
C THR A 620 -22.03 13.60 -5.10
N LEU A 621 -20.72 13.35 -5.19
CA LEU A 621 -19.81 13.29 -4.04
C LEU A 621 -19.80 14.59 -3.24
N GLN A 622 -19.74 15.75 -3.89
CA GLN A 622 -19.81 17.05 -3.23
C GLN A 622 -21.16 17.30 -2.54
N ARG A 623 -22.25 16.75 -3.08
CA ARG A 623 -23.55 16.82 -2.42
C ARG A 623 -23.60 15.95 -1.17
N ILE A 624 -23.04 14.73 -1.24
CA ILE A 624 -22.90 13.84 -0.08
C ILE A 624 -21.97 14.45 0.95
N GLU A 625 -20.83 15.04 0.52
CA GLU A 625 -19.88 15.71 1.42
C GLU A 625 -20.54 16.81 2.25
N ARG A 626 -21.30 17.69 1.61
CA ARG A 626 -22.04 18.76 2.32
C ARG A 626 -22.97 18.22 3.39
N ASP A 627 -23.60 17.08 3.14
CA ASP A 627 -24.50 16.45 4.11
C ASP A 627 -23.72 15.77 5.25
N VAL A 628 -22.65 15.00 4.93
CA VAL A 628 -21.89 14.31 5.97
C VAL A 628 -21.11 15.26 6.87
N LEU A 629 -20.80 16.47 6.41
CA LEU A 629 -20.16 17.54 7.18
C LEU A 629 -21.16 18.48 7.84
N SER A 630 -22.46 18.22 7.72
CA SER A 630 -23.52 19.06 8.33
C SER A 630 -23.46 19.04 9.85
N GLN A 631 -23.99 20.09 10.46
CA GLN A 631 -23.98 20.30 11.91
C GLN A 631 -25.39 20.49 12.45
N VAL A 632 -25.62 20.03 13.67
CA VAL A 632 -26.81 20.32 14.44
C VAL A 632 -26.50 21.44 15.42
N VAL A 633 -27.34 22.48 15.47
CA VAL A 633 -27.14 23.60 16.40
C VAL A 633 -28.03 23.43 17.64
N VAL A 634 -27.40 23.40 18.78
CA VAL A 634 -28.07 23.35 20.10
C VAL A 634 -27.78 24.62 20.88
N LYS A 635 -28.78 25.12 21.63
CA LYS A 635 -28.69 26.34 22.47
C LYS A 635 -29.27 26.10 23.86
N ALA A 636 -28.67 26.79 24.83
CA ALA A 636 -29.26 26.87 26.16
C ALA A 636 -30.69 27.44 26.09
N ARG A 637 -31.62 26.83 26.83
CA ARG A 637 -32.95 27.43 27.06
C ARG A 637 -32.76 28.63 27.97
N ARG A 638 -33.22 29.81 27.56
CA ARG A 638 -33.28 30.96 28.48
C ARG A 638 -34.21 30.60 29.61
N ARG A 639 -33.72 30.69 30.87
CA ARG A 639 -34.54 30.59 32.07
C ARG A 639 -35.60 31.67 32.12
#